data_6f9941bc2472cca22a5e16ff580fcca4
#
_entry.id   6f9941bc2472cca22a5e16ff580fcca4
#
_cell.length_a   1.000
_cell.length_b   1.000
_cell.length_c   1.000
_cell.angle_alpha   90.00
_cell.angle_beta   90.00
_cell.angle_gamma   90.00
#
_symmetry.space_group_name_H-M   'P 1'
#
loop_
_entity.id
_entity.type
_entity.pdbx_description
1 polymer ?
#
loop_
_entity_poly.entity_id
_entity_poly.type
_entity_poly.pdbx_seq_one_letter_code
_entity_poly.pdbx_strand_id
1 'polypeptide(L)'
;MSTNPNEADARILIDDQLRAAGWNPADKSQVLTEVKVHGSASQQFTGTDSSAAGVQVDETPTAGRADYVLLDQRGRALAVIEAKRAAIQPYVAKQQALPYAKQIGAPFIFLTNGELIYFWDYQNDDARIVNSFYSRRDLERLVHLRKESKPLATIPIPEIYIRQGETRLVRPYQQEAMRALDRTVELGKRRFLIELPTGCGKTDLIGLYLKRLVQASQAERILFLVDRDQLAKQAIEAIQDLLPDYSSYWLKPGMVRQEKQITVCLIQTMIGRYQEFTSGYFDVVVMDECHRSIYGAWQTALSHFDALHIGLTATPAVYIERNTFQFYHCKDNAPDFSYPIQEAFEEQFLVPYKFASGITTLVSEGAKVDEEHYDPAEFERNWTNEASNRLMMEEFDRLAWQSYKELALKQKAGPGKAVVFAITKHHAARLAQYLNDLHPEHKGRYAEVITSDVSNADDLIRRFKQEELPAVAVSVGMLDTGFDCREVLHLVMCRRVRSPILYQQMRGRGTRTAPHIAKEKFVIYDFFRNHEYFNDSDTDIFSGSGGGYATKPKQPRGIEPRELTELGLEDEWLDAVHYIEVGPDGERVDKRDYVTEWEKAVVQGATADPIIAKIKAGESLSEEEEDQLAQSLNQPQHYFNEDNLRRAYRNPGGNLLDFIKAALGLVKIKSREERVEENFRAWLVAKNLTPEQAQYLSLIKNRGLVKGKVSLDDLFAPPLSILNAANIGIELFGEQGLQVMMDEINQSVLAA
;
A
#
# COMPACT_ATOMS: atom_id res chain seq x y z
N MET A 1 5.76 17.55 42.24
CA MET A 1 5.04 16.55 43.02
C MET A 1 4.39 15.60 42.03
N SER A 2 5.01 14.45 41.79
CA SER A 2 4.43 13.42 40.91
C SER A 2 3.33 12.71 41.75
N THR A 3 2.09 13.06 41.49
CA THR A 3 0.96 12.31 42.03
C THR A 3 0.89 11.00 41.25
N ASN A 4 1.36 9.89 41.86
CA ASN A 4 1.07 8.57 41.33
C ASN A 4 -0.45 8.43 41.21
N PRO A 5 -1.03 8.21 40.01
CA PRO A 5 -2.46 8.06 39.83
C PRO A 5 -2.95 6.90 40.68
N ASN A 6 -3.94 7.16 41.51
CA ASN A 6 -4.51 6.16 42.42
C ASN A 6 -5.60 5.35 41.67
N GLU A 7 -6.18 4.35 42.35
CA GLU A 7 -7.23 3.50 41.80
C GLU A 7 -8.51 4.27 41.45
N ALA A 8 -8.78 5.40 42.12
CA ALA A 8 -9.90 6.27 41.80
C ALA A 8 -9.70 6.99 40.48
N ASP A 9 -8.46 7.41 40.16
CA ASP A 9 -8.14 8.03 38.88
C ASP A 9 -8.33 7.03 37.71
N ALA A 10 -7.92 5.77 37.91
CA ALA A 10 -8.14 4.71 36.91
C ALA A 10 -9.65 4.46 36.68
N ARG A 11 -10.48 4.52 37.70
CA ARG A 11 -11.94 4.34 37.57
C ARG A 11 -12.61 5.45 36.81
N ILE A 12 -12.13 6.68 36.90
CA ILE A 12 -12.65 7.81 36.09
C ILE A 12 -12.40 7.54 34.60
N LEU A 13 -11.19 7.12 34.24
CA LEU A 13 -10.84 6.78 32.85
C LEU A 13 -11.66 5.59 32.33
N ILE A 14 -11.86 4.55 33.16
CA ILE A 14 -12.67 3.37 32.82
C ILE A 14 -14.13 3.80 32.56
N ASP A 15 -14.69 4.66 33.40
CA ASP A 15 -16.06 5.14 33.23
C ASP A 15 -16.24 5.92 31.94
N ASP A 16 -15.26 6.75 31.54
CA ASP A 16 -15.30 7.51 30.29
C ASP A 16 -15.16 6.59 29.08
N GLN A 17 -14.27 5.59 29.14
CA GLN A 17 -14.12 4.58 28.10
C GLN A 17 -15.37 3.71 27.95
N LEU A 18 -16.05 3.36 29.05
CA LEU A 18 -17.33 2.65 29.03
C LEU A 18 -18.42 3.51 28.35
N ARG A 19 -18.49 4.82 28.66
CA ARG A 19 -19.41 5.74 27.97
C ARG A 19 -19.13 5.83 26.48
N ALA A 20 -17.86 5.90 26.08
CA ALA A 20 -17.45 5.87 24.69
C ALA A 20 -17.87 4.59 23.97
N ALA A 21 -17.88 3.45 24.66
CA ALA A 21 -18.38 2.16 24.15
C ALA A 21 -19.92 2.00 24.22
N GLY A 22 -20.64 3.04 24.65
CA GLY A 22 -22.11 3.08 24.70
C GLY A 22 -22.73 2.51 25.98
N TRP A 23 -21.93 2.31 27.04
CA TRP A 23 -22.42 1.95 28.37
C TRP A 23 -22.71 3.18 29.22
N ASN A 24 -23.68 3.07 30.13
CA ASN A 24 -23.90 4.08 31.14
C ASN A 24 -23.53 3.51 32.53
N PRO A 25 -22.34 3.84 33.10
CA PRO A 25 -21.91 3.35 34.39
C PRO A 25 -22.82 3.75 35.55
N ALA A 26 -23.60 4.83 35.41
CA ALA A 26 -24.56 5.27 36.41
C ALA A 26 -25.87 4.47 36.37
N ASP A 27 -26.20 3.79 35.29
CA ASP A 27 -27.39 2.98 35.12
C ASP A 27 -27.17 1.53 35.56
N LYS A 28 -27.75 1.18 36.70
CA LYS A 28 -27.58 -0.15 37.29
C LYS A 28 -28.26 -1.28 36.50
N SER A 29 -29.09 -0.97 35.51
CA SER A 29 -29.59 -1.96 34.56
C SER A 29 -28.56 -2.34 33.48
N GLN A 30 -27.50 -1.56 33.40
CA GLN A 30 -26.43 -1.77 32.41
C GLN A 30 -25.11 -2.17 33.05
N VAL A 31 -24.73 -1.49 34.13
CA VAL A 31 -23.43 -1.66 34.77
C VAL A 31 -23.61 -1.72 36.28
N LEU A 32 -23.27 -2.85 36.87
CA LEU A 32 -23.16 -2.98 38.32
C LEU A 32 -21.71 -2.68 38.75
N THR A 33 -21.55 -2.03 39.90
CA THR A 33 -20.23 -1.69 40.46
C THR A 33 -20.06 -2.37 41.82
N GLU A 34 -18.84 -2.77 42.16
CA GLU A 34 -18.45 -3.37 43.42
C GLU A 34 -19.34 -4.59 43.85
N VAL A 35 -19.57 -5.48 42.89
CA VAL A 35 -20.42 -6.66 43.10
C VAL A 35 -19.74 -7.65 44.02
N LYS A 36 -20.36 -7.91 45.18
CA LYS A 36 -19.86 -8.91 46.15
C LYS A 36 -19.99 -10.31 45.57
N VAL A 37 -18.89 -11.03 45.58
CA VAL A 37 -18.81 -12.42 45.15
C VAL A 37 -18.67 -13.26 46.44
N HIS A 38 -19.65 -14.10 46.75
CA HIS A 38 -19.62 -14.94 47.91
C HIS A 38 -18.76 -16.19 47.65
N GLY A 39 -17.67 -16.37 48.38
CA GLY A 39 -16.83 -17.56 48.27
C GLY A 39 -17.57 -18.83 48.71
N SER A 40 -17.80 -19.76 47.80
CA SER A 40 -18.06 -21.16 48.17
C SER A 40 -16.72 -21.87 48.34
N ALA A 41 -16.63 -22.73 49.37
CA ALA A 41 -15.43 -23.39 49.83
C ALA A 41 -14.56 -24.02 48.73
N SER A 42 -13.28 -23.77 48.88
CA SER A 42 -12.17 -24.32 48.12
C SER A 42 -12.27 -25.83 47.85
N GLN A 43 -12.31 -26.25 46.61
CA GLN A 43 -11.77 -27.55 46.22
C GLN A 43 -10.25 -27.41 46.06
N GLN A 44 -9.53 -28.08 46.99
CA GLN A 44 -8.08 -28.22 46.95
C GLN A 44 -7.66 -28.94 45.67
N PHE A 45 -6.90 -28.25 44.84
CA PHE A 45 -6.06 -28.90 43.84
C PHE A 45 -4.69 -29.18 44.47
N THR A 46 -4.51 -30.42 44.94
CA THR A 46 -3.19 -30.98 45.21
C THR A 46 -2.58 -31.45 43.89
N GLY A 47 -1.68 -30.68 43.34
CA GLY A 47 -0.81 -31.05 42.22
C GLY A 47 0.61 -30.69 42.63
N THR A 48 1.37 -31.70 43.04
CA THR A 48 2.81 -31.62 43.25
C THR A 48 3.52 -31.40 41.94
N ASP A 49 4.20 -30.26 41.77
CA ASP A 49 5.54 -30.20 41.20
C ASP A 49 6.28 -28.96 41.69
N SER A 50 7.42 -29.26 42.27
CA SER A 50 8.35 -28.33 42.88
C SER A 50 9.34 -27.79 41.87
N SER A 51 9.44 -26.47 41.70
CA SER A 51 10.68 -25.70 41.69
C SER A 51 10.47 -24.29 41.09
N ALA A 52 10.36 -23.29 41.94
CA ALA A 52 11.04 -22.00 41.87
C ALA A 52 10.55 -21.08 43.02
N ALA A 53 11.51 -20.60 43.72
CA ALA A 53 11.60 -19.59 44.75
C ALA A 53 10.40 -18.70 45.11
N GLY A 54 9.93 -18.83 46.31
CA GLY A 54 9.43 -17.98 47.36
C GLY A 54 8.93 -16.56 47.05
N VAL A 55 7.61 -16.43 46.90
CA VAL A 55 6.88 -15.30 47.46
C VAL A 55 5.71 -15.92 48.24
N GLN A 56 5.76 -15.79 49.59
CA GLN A 56 4.61 -16.12 50.45
C GLN A 56 3.50 -15.12 50.15
N VAL A 57 2.42 -15.60 49.55
CA VAL A 57 1.15 -14.88 49.48
C VAL A 57 0.26 -15.44 50.60
N ASP A 58 -0.09 -14.56 51.54
CA ASP A 58 -0.96 -14.82 52.66
C ASP A 58 -2.37 -15.15 52.12
N GLU A 59 -2.75 -16.44 52.11
CA GLU A 59 -4.06 -16.94 51.69
C GLU A 59 -5.09 -16.83 52.81
N THR A 60 -5.69 -15.66 52.97
CA THR A 60 -7.00 -15.57 53.58
C THR A 60 -8.06 -15.45 52.50
N PRO A 61 -9.15 -16.26 52.46
CA PRO A 61 -10.22 -16.14 51.51
C PRO A 61 -11.04 -14.88 51.82
N THR A 62 -10.59 -13.74 51.35
CA THR A 62 -11.36 -12.51 51.39
C THR A 62 -12.50 -12.63 50.35
N ALA A 63 -13.75 -12.44 50.82
CA ALA A 63 -14.88 -12.21 49.94
C ALA A 63 -14.51 -11.10 48.95
N GLY A 64 -14.24 -11.47 47.68
CA GLY A 64 -13.79 -10.53 46.66
C GLY A 64 -14.95 -9.72 46.10
N ARG A 65 -14.64 -8.60 45.52
CA ARG A 65 -15.61 -7.77 44.77
C ARG A 65 -15.13 -7.63 43.34
N ALA A 66 -16.02 -7.87 42.38
CA ALA A 66 -15.77 -7.48 40.99
C ALA A 66 -16.00 -5.97 40.85
N ASP A 67 -15.05 -5.24 40.24
CA ASP A 67 -15.14 -3.79 40.16
C ASP A 67 -16.36 -3.35 39.32
N TYR A 68 -16.57 -3.98 38.14
CA TYR A 68 -17.76 -3.77 37.32
C TYR A 68 -18.28 -5.08 36.74
N VAL A 69 -19.61 -5.14 36.54
CA VAL A 69 -20.28 -6.21 35.81
C VAL A 69 -21.16 -5.58 34.72
N LEU A 70 -20.92 -5.91 33.46
CA LEU A 70 -21.69 -5.48 32.33
C LEU A 70 -22.86 -6.43 32.09
N LEU A 71 -24.07 -5.88 31.90
CA LEU A 71 -25.30 -6.63 31.77
C LEU A 71 -25.94 -6.56 30.38
N ASP A 72 -26.59 -7.65 29.95
CA ASP A 72 -27.46 -7.65 28.79
C ASP A 72 -28.79 -6.94 29.09
N GLN A 73 -29.67 -6.84 28.08
CA GLN A 73 -30.99 -6.22 28.21
C GLN A 73 -31.93 -6.97 29.21
N ARG A 74 -31.59 -8.21 29.55
CA ARG A 74 -32.36 -9.06 30.48
C ARG A 74 -31.74 -9.11 31.88
N GLY A 75 -30.69 -8.31 32.14
CA GLY A 75 -29.99 -8.26 33.42
C GLY A 75 -29.02 -9.41 33.64
N ARG A 76 -28.68 -10.22 32.63
CA ARG A 76 -27.68 -11.28 32.72
C ARG A 76 -26.28 -10.72 32.50
N ALA A 77 -25.30 -11.25 33.24
CA ALA A 77 -23.93 -10.80 33.10
C ALA A 77 -23.32 -11.19 31.75
N LEU A 78 -22.75 -10.22 31.06
CA LEU A 78 -22.00 -10.38 29.82
C LEU A 78 -20.49 -10.39 30.07
N ALA A 79 -19.99 -9.47 30.88
CA ALA A 79 -18.58 -9.39 31.21
C ALA A 79 -18.35 -8.90 32.64
N VAL A 80 -17.24 -9.34 33.22
CA VAL A 80 -16.66 -8.77 34.44
C VAL A 80 -15.50 -7.87 34.04
N ILE A 81 -15.38 -6.71 34.69
CA ILE A 81 -14.20 -5.85 34.54
C ILE A 81 -13.46 -5.84 35.87
N GLU A 82 -12.18 -6.14 35.82
CA GLU A 82 -11.25 -6.01 36.93
C GLU A 82 -10.31 -4.86 36.70
N ALA A 83 -10.34 -3.87 37.57
CA ALA A 83 -9.55 -2.65 37.49
C ALA A 83 -8.29 -2.75 38.33
N LYS A 84 -7.19 -2.21 37.87
CA LYS A 84 -5.93 -2.06 38.59
C LYS A 84 -5.48 -0.60 38.57
N ARG A 85 -4.56 -0.22 39.45
CA ARG A 85 -3.92 1.09 39.44
C ARG A 85 -3.12 1.25 38.14
N ALA A 86 -3.00 2.46 37.61
CA ALA A 86 -2.31 2.74 36.36
C ALA A 86 -0.87 2.19 36.30
N ALA A 87 -0.17 2.16 37.40
CA ALA A 87 1.18 1.60 37.51
C ALA A 87 1.28 0.06 37.45
N ILE A 88 0.15 -0.66 37.42
CA ILE A 88 0.12 -2.13 37.50
C ILE A 88 -0.34 -2.67 36.13
N GLN A 89 0.40 -3.62 35.60
CA GLN A 89 0.02 -4.39 34.41
C GLN A 89 -1.32 -5.09 34.65
N PRO A 90 -2.39 -4.79 33.88
CA PRO A 90 -3.72 -5.38 34.13
C PRO A 90 -3.76 -6.91 34.00
N TYR A 91 -2.89 -7.48 33.18
CA TYR A 91 -2.83 -8.91 32.90
C TYR A 91 -2.67 -9.77 34.18
N VAL A 92 -1.98 -9.25 35.21
CA VAL A 92 -1.80 -9.95 36.49
C VAL A 92 -3.11 -10.18 37.24
N ALA A 93 -4.16 -9.41 36.95
CA ALA A 93 -5.48 -9.57 37.56
C ALA A 93 -6.27 -10.79 37.03
N LYS A 94 -5.73 -11.53 36.06
CA LYS A 94 -6.36 -12.68 35.41
C LYS A 94 -6.78 -13.77 36.44
N GLN A 95 -5.91 -14.07 37.37
CA GLN A 95 -6.19 -15.06 38.42
C GLN A 95 -7.30 -14.62 39.37
N GLN A 96 -7.43 -13.32 39.62
CA GLN A 96 -8.45 -12.74 40.47
C GLN A 96 -9.81 -12.65 39.76
N ALA A 97 -9.83 -12.23 38.51
CA ALA A 97 -11.06 -12.00 37.76
C ALA A 97 -11.76 -13.29 37.34
N LEU A 98 -11.02 -14.36 37.03
CA LEU A 98 -11.59 -15.61 36.54
C LEU A 98 -12.58 -16.28 37.50
N PRO A 99 -12.29 -16.44 38.82
CA PRO A 99 -13.26 -16.93 39.77
C PRO A 99 -14.54 -16.07 39.83
N TYR A 100 -14.40 -14.76 39.77
CA TYR A 100 -15.55 -13.85 39.80
C TYR A 100 -16.43 -14.04 38.55
N ALA A 101 -15.85 -14.07 37.35
CA ALA A 101 -16.58 -14.28 36.11
C ALA A 101 -17.34 -15.62 36.11
N LYS A 102 -16.69 -16.70 36.55
CA LYS A 102 -17.32 -18.03 36.66
C LYS A 102 -18.48 -18.03 37.63
N GLN A 103 -18.36 -17.40 38.81
CA GLN A 103 -19.40 -17.38 39.83
C GLN A 103 -20.59 -16.50 39.43
N ILE A 104 -20.34 -15.37 38.78
CA ILE A 104 -21.37 -14.47 38.24
C ILE A 104 -22.02 -15.05 36.97
N GLY A 105 -21.36 -16.00 36.30
CA GLY A 105 -21.79 -16.58 35.03
C GLY A 105 -21.53 -15.66 33.84
N ALA A 106 -20.57 -14.73 33.94
CA ALA A 106 -20.17 -13.85 32.86
C ALA A 106 -19.24 -14.58 31.89
N PRO A 107 -19.54 -14.64 30.58
CA PRO A 107 -18.73 -15.35 29.62
C PRO A 107 -17.40 -14.66 29.31
N PHE A 108 -17.29 -13.35 29.55
CA PHE A 108 -16.13 -12.55 29.20
C PHE A 108 -15.55 -11.80 30.40
N ILE A 109 -14.27 -11.45 30.28
CA ILE A 109 -13.54 -10.65 31.27
C ILE A 109 -12.81 -9.53 30.55
N PHE A 110 -12.86 -8.32 31.11
CA PHE A 110 -11.94 -7.23 30.80
C PHE A 110 -11.00 -7.01 31.97
N LEU A 111 -9.71 -6.85 31.67
CA LEU A 111 -8.70 -6.47 32.67
C LEU A 111 -8.16 -5.11 32.25
N THR A 112 -8.16 -4.13 33.16
CA THR A 112 -7.74 -2.77 32.75
C THR A 112 -7.09 -2.02 33.92
N ASN A 113 -6.27 -1.02 33.57
CA ASN A 113 -5.73 -0.02 34.49
C ASN A 113 -6.12 1.41 34.10
N GLY A 114 -7.08 1.55 33.17
CA GLY A 114 -7.48 2.81 32.57
C GLY A 114 -6.68 3.20 31.31
N GLU A 115 -5.45 2.72 31.15
CA GLU A 115 -4.62 2.94 29.94
C GLU A 115 -4.64 1.73 29.01
N LEU A 116 -4.45 0.54 29.56
CA LEU A 116 -4.49 -0.71 28.82
C LEU A 116 -5.77 -1.47 29.13
N ILE A 117 -6.36 -2.04 28.08
CA ILE A 117 -7.54 -2.90 28.18
C ILE A 117 -7.21 -4.25 27.60
N TYR A 118 -7.42 -5.33 28.36
CA TYR A 118 -7.38 -6.70 27.87
C TYR A 118 -8.81 -7.24 27.80
N PHE A 119 -9.15 -7.89 26.71
CA PHE A 119 -10.36 -8.69 26.55
C PHE A 119 -10.02 -10.18 26.66
N TRP A 120 -10.82 -10.95 27.38
CA TRP A 120 -10.61 -12.36 27.57
C TRP A 120 -11.89 -13.18 27.50
N ASP A 121 -11.98 -14.00 26.44
CA ASP A 121 -12.92 -15.10 26.33
C ASP A 121 -12.28 -16.34 26.97
N TYR A 122 -12.36 -16.46 28.28
CA TYR A 122 -11.59 -17.41 29.09
C TYR A 122 -11.90 -18.90 28.82
N GLN A 123 -12.89 -19.21 27.99
CA GLN A 123 -13.19 -20.59 27.57
C GLN A 123 -12.54 -20.95 26.24
N ASN A 124 -12.30 -19.99 25.38
CA ASN A 124 -11.88 -20.24 24.00
C ASN A 124 -10.48 -19.68 23.68
N ASP A 125 -10.03 -18.65 24.39
CA ASP A 125 -8.80 -17.94 24.03
C ASP A 125 -8.09 -17.37 25.25
N ASP A 126 -6.85 -16.88 25.07
CA ASP A 126 -6.14 -16.13 26.09
C ASP A 126 -6.50 -14.64 26.08
N ALA A 127 -6.18 -13.93 27.18
CA ALA A 127 -6.43 -12.49 27.25
C ALA A 127 -5.53 -11.73 26.28
N ARG A 128 -6.11 -10.81 25.51
CA ARG A 128 -5.43 -10.00 24.49
C ARG A 128 -5.75 -8.53 24.63
N ILE A 129 -4.81 -7.69 24.22
CA ILE A 129 -4.97 -6.23 24.26
C ILE A 129 -6.01 -5.80 23.22
N VAL A 130 -6.91 -4.91 23.65
CA VAL A 130 -7.91 -4.26 22.79
C VAL A 130 -7.87 -2.74 23.01
N ASN A 131 -8.28 -1.96 22.02
CA ASN A 131 -8.19 -0.50 22.04
C ASN A 131 -9.43 0.20 22.63
N SER A 132 -10.51 -0.52 22.87
CA SER A 132 -11.72 -0.01 23.52
C SER A 132 -12.50 -1.12 24.19
N PHE A 133 -13.38 -0.79 25.13
CA PHE A 133 -14.40 -1.73 25.58
C PHE A 133 -15.37 -2.05 24.42
N TYR A 134 -15.97 -3.22 24.47
CA TYR A 134 -17.00 -3.64 23.52
C TYR A 134 -18.36 -3.08 23.93
N SER A 135 -19.19 -2.75 22.96
CA SER A 135 -20.56 -2.36 23.23
C SER A 135 -21.40 -3.54 23.74
N ARG A 136 -22.58 -3.25 24.30
CA ARG A 136 -23.52 -4.30 24.70
C ARG A 136 -23.85 -5.23 23.54
N ARG A 137 -24.14 -4.66 22.37
CA ARG A 137 -24.49 -5.42 21.16
C ARG A 137 -23.33 -6.30 20.69
N ASP A 138 -22.09 -5.85 20.85
CA ASP A 138 -20.92 -6.66 20.48
C ASP A 138 -20.79 -7.87 21.41
N LEU A 139 -20.94 -7.68 22.73
CA LEU A 139 -20.87 -8.78 23.68
C LEU A 139 -22.05 -9.76 23.50
N GLU A 140 -23.27 -9.26 23.29
CA GLU A 140 -24.45 -10.10 23.03
C GLU A 140 -24.26 -10.92 21.74
N ARG A 141 -23.71 -10.32 20.68
CA ARG A 141 -23.39 -11.01 19.43
C ARG A 141 -22.32 -12.09 19.66
N LEU A 142 -21.24 -11.78 20.37
CA LEU A 142 -20.19 -12.76 20.67
C LEU A 142 -20.75 -13.94 21.50
N VAL A 143 -21.67 -13.70 22.45
CA VAL A 143 -22.35 -14.78 23.18
C VAL A 143 -23.16 -15.66 22.22
N HIS A 144 -23.86 -15.03 21.26
CA HIS A 144 -24.63 -15.76 20.26
C HIS A 144 -23.74 -16.59 19.34
N LEU A 145 -22.71 -15.97 18.75
CA LEU A 145 -21.74 -16.66 17.89
C LEU A 145 -21.10 -17.84 18.61
N ARG A 146 -20.64 -17.63 19.84
CA ARG A 146 -20.05 -18.69 20.67
C ARG A 146 -20.97 -19.89 20.89
N LYS A 147 -22.26 -19.64 21.08
CA LYS A 147 -23.26 -20.69 21.31
C LYS A 147 -23.59 -21.48 20.05
N GLU A 148 -23.68 -20.78 18.91
CA GLU A 148 -24.10 -21.36 17.63
C GLU A 148 -22.92 -21.78 16.74
N SER A 149 -21.68 -21.51 17.17
CA SER A 149 -20.46 -21.81 16.39
C SER A 149 -20.35 -23.30 16.06
N LYS A 150 -20.00 -23.57 14.80
CA LYS A 150 -19.72 -24.91 14.28
C LYS A 150 -18.30 -24.97 13.75
N PRO A 151 -17.63 -26.14 13.84
CA PRO A 151 -16.34 -26.34 13.19
C PRO A 151 -16.46 -26.10 11.68
N LEU A 152 -15.50 -25.39 11.08
CA LEU A 152 -15.48 -25.10 9.63
C LEU A 152 -15.43 -26.38 8.78
N ALA A 153 -14.82 -27.45 9.30
CA ALA A 153 -14.83 -28.77 8.68
C ALA A 153 -16.25 -29.33 8.44
N THR A 154 -17.27 -28.88 9.18
CA THR A 154 -18.68 -29.29 9.00
C THR A 154 -19.37 -28.50 7.88
N ILE A 155 -18.80 -27.40 7.44
CA ILE A 155 -19.35 -26.57 6.35
C ILE A 155 -18.65 -26.96 5.06
N PRO A 156 -19.38 -27.51 4.06
CA PRO A 156 -18.77 -27.97 2.83
C PRO A 156 -18.12 -26.80 2.06
N ILE A 157 -16.97 -27.08 1.44
CA ILE A 157 -16.39 -26.18 0.46
C ILE A 157 -17.24 -26.28 -0.81
N PRO A 158 -17.76 -25.16 -1.35
CA PRO A 158 -18.62 -25.22 -2.52
C PRO A 158 -17.82 -25.66 -3.76
N GLU A 159 -18.47 -26.41 -4.64
CA GLU A 159 -17.89 -26.79 -5.94
C GLU A 159 -18.23 -25.75 -7.03
N ILE A 160 -19.37 -25.07 -6.87
CA ILE A 160 -19.87 -24.05 -7.79
C ILE A 160 -20.36 -22.82 -7.02
N TYR A 161 -20.38 -21.70 -7.72
CA TYR A 161 -20.97 -20.44 -7.23
C TYR A 161 -21.58 -19.64 -8.38
N ILE A 162 -22.46 -18.69 -8.05
CA ILE A 162 -23.09 -17.80 -9.03
C ILE A 162 -22.41 -16.44 -8.93
N ARG A 163 -22.02 -15.88 -10.07
CA ARG A 163 -21.40 -14.57 -10.19
C ARG A 163 -21.92 -13.88 -11.45
N GLN A 164 -22.55 -12.71 -11.30
CA GLN A 164 -23.17 -11.96 -12.41
C GLN A 164 -24.15 -12.81 -13.24
N GLY A 165 -24.93 -13.66 -12.56
CA GLY A 165 -25.89 -14.56 -13.20
C GLY A 165 -25.30 -15.80 -13.87
N GLU A 166 -23.95 -15.95 -13.88
CA GLU A 166 -23.26 -17.11 -14.43
C GLU A 166 -22.89 -18.11 -13.33
N THR A 167 -23.06 -19.41 -13.61
CA THR A 167 -22.56 -20.47 -12.75
C THR A 167 -21.08 -20.69 -13.06
N ARG A 168 -20.24 -20.62 -12.03
CA ARG A 168 -18.79 -20.81 -12.10
C ARG A 168 -18.35 -21.94 -11.19
N LEU A 169 -17.31 -22.67 -11.63
CA LEU A 169 -16.66 -23.67 -10.81
C LEU A 169 -15.69 -23.01 -9.82
N VAL A 170 -15.65 -23.52 -8.60
CA VAL A 170 -14.59 -23.19 -7.65
C VAL A 170 -13.34 -23.94 -8.08
N ARG A 171 -12.27 -23.19 -8.33
CA ARG A 171 -11.03 -23.73 -8.85
C ARG A 171 -10.28 -24.53 -7.77
N PRO A 172 -9.48 -25.56 -8.13
CA PRO A 172 -8.76 -26.40 -7.16
C PRO A 172 -7.95 -25.59 -6.14
N TYR A 173 -7.14 -24.63 -6.59
CA TYR A 173 -6.34 -23.79 -5.70
C TYR A 173 -7.20 -22.92 -4.76
N GLN A 174 -8.40 -22.49 -5.17
CA GLN A 174 -9.33 -21.77 -4.28
C GLN A 174 -9.85 -22.68 -3.17
N GLN A 175 -10.12 -23.96 -3.49
CA GLN A 175 -10.50 -24.95 -2.49
C GLN A 175 -9.34 -25.21 -1.51
N GLU A 176 -8.11 -25.30 -2.01
CA GLU A 176 -6.92 -25.48 -1.19
C GLU A 176 -6.66 -24.29 -0.28
N ALA A 177 -6.83 -23.05 -0.80
CA ALA A 177 -6.77 -21.84 0.00
C ALA A 177 -7.78 -21.84 1.14
N MET A 178 -9.04 -22.24 0.86
CA MET A 178 -10.06 -22.36 1.91
C MET A 178 -9.70 -23.41 2.96
N ARG A 179 -9.16 -24.57 2.54
CA ARG A 179 -8.67 -25.60 3.49
C ARG A 179 -7.49 -25.12 4.34
N ALA A 180 -6.59 -24.34 3.73
CA ALA A 180 -5.47 -23.75 4.45
C ALA A 180 -5.94 -22.75 5.50
N LEU A 181 -6.91 -21.91 5.14
CA LEU A 181 -7.55 -20.97 6.07
C LEU A 181 -8.27 -21.70 7.22
N ASP A 182 -9.06 -22.73 6.91
CA ASP A 182 -9.75 -23.53 7.95
C ASP A 182 -8.78 -24.07 8.98
N ARG A 183 -7.69 -24.74 8.53
CA ARG A 183 -6.65 -25.27 9.43
C ARG A 183 -6.03 -24.19 10.30
N THR A 184 -5.80 -23.01 9.72
CA THR A 184 -5.13 -21.91 10.40
C THR A 184 -6.05 -21.27 11.45
N VAL A 185 -7.37 -21.15 11.16
CA VAL A 185 -8.40 -20.72 12.12
C VAL A 185 -8.52 -21.72 13.28
N GLU A 186 -8.57 -23.02 12.98
CA GLU A 186 -8.67 -24.08 14.00
C GLU A 186 -7.44 -24.12 14.91
N LEU A 187 -6.26 -23.69 14.43
CA LEU A 187 -5.05 -23.52 15.23
C LEU A 187 -5.04 -22.24 16.08
N GLY A 188 -6.12 -21.46 16.05
CA GLY A 188 -6.27 -20.22 16.85
C GLY A 188 -5.51 -19.01 16.28
N LYS A 189 -4.95 -19.09 15.05
CA LYS A 189 -4.34 -17.95 14.41
C LYS A 189 -5.43 -16.96 13.97
N ARG A 190 -5.22 -15.66 14.22
CA ARG A 190 -6.22 -14.62 13.97
C ARG A 190 -5.85 -13.66 12.85
N ARG A 191 -4.70 -13.85 12.22
CA ARG A 191 -4.21 -13.00 11.12
C ARG A 191 -3.60 -13.88 10.03
N PHE A 192 -4.07 -13.72 8.79
CA PHE A 192 -3.68 -14.54 7.64
C PHE A 192 -3.28 -13.69 6.47
N LEU A 193 -2.31 -14.17 5.72
CA LEU A 193 -1.87 -13.59 4.46
C LEU A 193 -2.03 -14.62 3.34
N ILE A 194 -2.76 -14.23 2.29
CA ILE A 194 -2.99 -15.05 1.10
C ILE A 194 -2.35 -14.35 -0.10
N GLU A 195 -1.43 -15.05 -0.76
CA GLU A 195 -0.90 -14.66 -2.05
C GLU A 195 -1.66 -15.38 -3.16
N LEU A 196 -2.23 -14.59 -4.09
CA LEU A 196 -2.95 -15.10 -5.25
C LEU A 196 -2.79 -14.13 -6.42
N PRO A 197 -2.33 -14.57 -7.62
CA PRO A 197 -2.10 -13.68 -8.75
C PRO A 197 -3.33 -12.88 -9.17
N THR A 198 -3.10 -11.74 -9.80
CA THR A 198 -4.19 -10.97 -10.43
C THR A 198 -4.89 -11.83 -11.50
N GLY A 199 -6.23 -11.87 -11.47
CA GLY A 199 -7.02 -12.69 -12.41
C GLY A 199 -7.39 -14.08 -11.88
N CYS A 200 -6.83 -14.51 -10.75
CA CYS A 200 -7.15 -15.80 -10.11
C CYS A 200 -8.36 -15.75 -9.16
N GLY A 201 -9.14 -14.66 -9.15
CA GLY A 201 -10.40 -14.59 -8.41
C GLY A 201 -10.26 -14.46 -6.90
N LYS A 202 -9.34 -13.59 -6.42
CA LYS A 202 -9.17 -13.24 -5.00
C LYS A 202 -10.50 -12.87 -4.33
N THR A 203 -11.25 -11.97 -4.95
CA THR A 203 -12.53 -11.46 -4.40
C THR A 203 -13.58 -12.56 -4.32
N ASP A 204 -13.62 -13.46 -5.31
CA ASP A 204 -14.55 -14.60 -5.29
C ASP A 204 -14.16 -15.60 -4.20
N LEU A 205 -12.85 -15.94 -4.09
CA LEU A 205 -12.33 -16.81 -3.03
C LEU A 205 -12.74 -16.31 -1.65
N ILE A 206 -12.45 -15.04 -1.36
CA ILE A 206 -12.74 -14.51 -0.03
C ILE A 206 -14.24 -14.38 0.23
N GLY A 207 -15.04 -14.01 -0.77
CA GLY A 207 -16.50 -13.97 -0.63
C GLY A 207 -17.07 -15.35 -0.29
N LEU A 208 -16.60 -16.41 -0.93
CA LEU A 208 -16.99 -17.79 -0.61
C LEU A 208 -16.54 -18.20 0.80
N TYR A 209 -15.34 -17.80 1.20
CA TYR A 209 -14.83 -18.08 2.53
C TYR A 209 -15.61 -17.34 3.62
N LEU A 210 -15.92 -16.06 3.42
CA LEU A 210 -16.79 -15.29 4.30
C LEU A 210 -18.17 -15.94 4.47
N LYS A 211 -18.76 -16.44 3.37
CA LYS A 211 -20.03 -17.18 3.42
C LYS A 211 -19.93 -18.40 4.35
N ARG A 212 -18.85 -19.17 4.27
CA ARG A 212 -18.60 -20.33 5.15
C ARG A 212 -18.46 -19.93 6.61
N LEU A 213 -17.72 -18.85 6.92
CA LEU A 213 -17.58 -18.33 8.28
C LEU A 213 -18.95 -17.94 8.87
N VAL A 214 -19.80 -17.28 8.08
CA VAL A 214 -21.15 -16.90 8.53
C VAL A 214 -22.04 -18.12 8.69
N GLN A 215 -21.99 -19.10 7.78
CA GLN A 215 -22.75 -20.37 7.90
C GLN A 215 -22.30 -21.21 9.11
N ALA A 216 -21.03 -21.10 9.48
CA ALA A 216 -20.49 -21.72 10.67
C ALA A 216 -20.82 -20.95 11.96
N SER A 217 -21.50 -19.81 11.88
CA SER A 217 -21.71 -18.88 13.00
C SER A 217 -20.39 -18.45 13.68
N GLN A 218 -19.32 -18.31 12.90
CA GLN A 218 -18.03 -17.82 13.38
C GLN A 218 -17.82 -16.35 13.08
N ALA A 219 -18.67 -15.75 12.25
CA ALA A 219 -18.71 -14.33 11.96
C ALA A 219 -20.12 -13.86 11.64
N GLU A 220 -20.44 -12.62 12.00
CA GLU A 220 -21.69 -11.92 11.64
C GLU A 220 -21.42 -10.56 11.04
N ARG A 221 -20.43 -9.80 11.57
CA ARG A 221 -20.07 -8.47 11.11
C ARG A 221 -18.72 -8.49 10.44
N ILE A 222 -18.68 -8.06 9.18
CA ILE A 222 -17.52 -8.13 8.30
C ILE A 222 -17.18 -6.74 7.80
N LEU A 223 -15.90 -6.38 7.88
CA LEU A 223 -15.33 -5.21 7.24
C LEU A 223 -14.48 -5.65 6.04
N PHE A 224 -14.78 -5.12 4.85
CA PHE A 224 -14.01 -5.35 3.64
C PHE A 224 -13.34 -4.05 3.22
N LEU A 225 -12.02 -3.98 3.36
CA LEU A 225 -11.21 -2.81 3.06
C LEU A 225 -10.52 -2.94 1.72
N VAL A 226 -10.55 -1.86 0.96
CA VAL A 226 -9.88 -1.71 -0.33
C VAL A 226 -9.20 -0.35 -0.40
N ASP A 227 -8.30 -0.17 -1.35
CA ASP A 227 -7.53 1.07 -1.50
C ASP A 227 -8.13 2.07 -2.51
N ARG A 228 -9.04 1.62 -3.40
CA ARG A 228 -9.59 2.44 -4.50
C ARG A 228 -11.08 2.23 -4.72
N ASP A 229 -11.77 3.27 -5.21
CA ASP A 229 -13.22 3.26 -5.50
C ASP A 229 -13.65 2.15 -6.48
N GLN A 230 -12.85 1.88 -7.52
CA GLN A 230 -13.15 0.81 -8.46
C GLN A 230 -13.15 -0.57 -7.80
N LEU A 231 -12.19 -0.81 -6.89
CA LEU A 231 -12.15 -2.05 -6.11
C LEU A 231 -13.32 -2.13 -5.12
N ALA A 232 -13.74 -1.00 -4.54
CA ALA A 232 -14.91 -0.96 -3.67
C ALA A 232 -16.20 -1.29 -4.44
N LYS A 233 -16.38 -0.78 -5.65
CA LYS A 233 -17.51 -1.16 -6.53
C LYS A 233 -17.50 -2.67 -6.82
N GLN A 234 -16.36 -3.22 -7.21
CA GLN A 234 -16.22 -4.64 -7.52
C GLN A 234 -16.45 -5.52 -6.28
N ALA A 235 -15.95 -5.11 -5.12
CA ALA A 235 -16.14 -5.83 -3.87
C ALA A 235 -17.61 -5.85 -3.45
N ILE A 236 -18.33 -4.72 -3.49
CA ILE A 236 -19.74 -4.67 -3.09
C ILE A 236 -20.60 -5.51 -4.04
N GLU A 237 -20.35 -5.46 -5.36
CA GLU A 237 -21.03 -6.31 -6.34
C GLU A 237 -20.75 -7.80 -6.10
N ALA A 238 -19.49 -8.15 -5.80
CA ALA A 238 -19.12 -9.52 -5.48
C ALA A 238 -19.81 -10.02 -4.21
N ILE A 239 -19.84 -9.21 -3.16
CA ILE A 239 -20.50 -9.53 -1.90
C ILE A 239 -22.00 -9.71 -2.12
N GLN A 240 -22.65 -8.84 -2.88
CA GLN A 240 -24.08 -8.97 -3.18
C GLN A 240 -24.43 -10.23 -3.97
N ASP A 241 -23.56 -10.66 -4.89
CA ASP A 241 -23.75 -11.89 -5.64
C ASP A 241 -23.50 -13.16 -4.78
N LEU A 242 -22.43 -13.15 -3.96
CA LEU A 242 -22.00 -14.34 -3.22
C LEU A 242 -22.70 -14.51 -1.89
N LEU A 243 -23.12 -13.41 -1.27
CA LEU A 243 -23.80 -13.33 0.02
C LEU A 243 -25.12 -12.52 -0.07
N PRO A 244 -26.07 -12.90 -0.96
CA PRO A 244 -27.28 -12.11 -1.21
C PRO A 244 -28.20 -11.98 0.01
N ASP A 245 -28.14 -12.96 0.92
CA ASP A 245 -28.95 -12.99 2.14
C ASP A 245 -28.41 -12.07 3.24
N TYR A 246 -27.23 -11.47 3.04
CA TYR A 246 -26.57 -10.65 4.04
C TYR A 246 -26.58 -9.17 3.64
N SER A 247 -27.01 -8.33 4.56
CA SER A 247 -27.11 -6.90 4.34
C SER A 247 -25.72 -6.27 4.21
N SER A 248 -25.47 -5.59 3.09
CA SER A 248 -24.19 -4.94 2.80
C SER A 248 -24.35 -3.48 2.40
N TYR A 249 -23.32 -2.66 2.61
CA TYR A 249 -23.26 -1.30 2.12
C TYR A 249 -21.82 -0.83 1.92
N TRP A 250 -21.65 0.19 1.09
CA TRP A 250 -20.39 0.88 0.91
C TRP A 250 -20.37 2.14 1.77
N LEU A 251 -19.49 2.16 2.80
CA LEU A 251 -19.28 3.32 3.67
C LEU A 251 -18.38 4.33 2.96
N LYS A 252 -18.96 5.44 2.51
CA LYS A 252 -18.27 6.55 1.85
C LYS A 252 -17.97 7.70 2.81
N PRO A 253 -17.02 8.60 2.48
CA PRO A 253 -16.80 9.82 3.24
C PRO A 253 -18.12 10.61 3.41
N GLY A 254 -18.35 11.13 4.61
CA GLY A 254 -19.55 11.92 4.92
C GLY A 254 -20.86 11.14 5.08
N MET A 255 -20.90 9.84 4.79
CA MET A 255 -22.09 9.02 5.04
C MET A 255 -22.25 8.70 6.52
N VAL A 256 -23.52 8.67 6.98
CA VAL A 256 -23.84 8.12 8.30
C VAL A 256 -23.63 6.62 8.31
N ARG A 257 -22.97 6.11 9.36
CA ARG A 257 -22.78 4.69 9.61
C ARG A 257 -24.13 3.95 9.61
N GLN A 258 -24.21 2.81 8.91
CA GLN A 258 -25.37 1.94 8.89
C GLN A 258 -25.09 0.66 9.67
N GLU A 259 -26.10 0.17 10.36
CA GLU A 259 -26.06 -1.14 11.06
C GLU A 259 -26.31 -2.27 10.06
N LYS A 260 -25.30 -2.59 9.24
CA LYS A 260 -25.30 -3.67 8.26
C LYS A 260 -24.29 -4.74 8.64
N GLN A 261 -24.49 -5.96 8.15
CA GLN A 261 -23.62 -7.08 8.43
C GLN A 261 -22.27 -6.92 7.73
N ILE A 262 -22.27 -6.44 6.48
CA ILE A 262 -21.06 -6.29 5.70
C ILE A 262 -20.85 -4.81 5.34
N THR A 263 -19.71 -4.28 5.74
CA THR A 263 -19.29 -2.92 5.43
C THR A 263 -18.11 -2.99 4.44
N VAL A 264 -18.28 -2.45 3.24
CA VAL A 264 -17.17 -2.19 2.30
C VAL A 264 -16.72 -0.75 2.51
N CYS A 265 -15.44 -0.52 2.58
CA CYS A 265 -14.90 0.80 2.86
C CYS A 265 -13.52 0.98 2.21
N LEU A 266 -13.21 2.21 1.79
CA LEU A 266 -11.82 2.56 1.50
C LEU A 266 -11.03 2.64 2.79
N ILE A 267 -9.79 2.17 2.77
CA ILE A 267 -8.93 2.25 3.96
C ILE A 267 -8.72 3.71 4.39
N GLN A 268 -8.59 4.64 3.43
CA GLN A 268 -8.47 6.07 3.70
C GLN A 268 -9.69 6.63 4.46
N THR A 269 -10.88 6.18 4.10
CA THR A 269 -12.11 6.54 4.82
C THR A 269 -12.11 5.94 6.22
N MET A 270 -11.69 4.68 6.37
CA MET A 270 -11.66 3.99 7.65
C MET A 270 -10.65 4.60 8.62
N ILE A 271 -9.48 5.06 8.16
CA ILE A 271 -8.50 5.78 8.99
C ILE A 271 -9.12 6.99 9.71
N GLY A 272 -9.95 7.75 9.03
CA GLY A 272 -10.63 8.90 9.64
C GLY A 272 -11.82 8.53 10.52
N ARG A 273 -12.23 7.27 10.55
CA ARG A 273 -13.52 6.87 11.14
C ARG A 273 -13.48 5.62 12.03
N TYR A 274 -12.34 4.93 12.14
CA TYR A 274 -12.27 3.69 12.92
C TYR A 274 -12.69 3.85 14.37
N GLN A 275 -12.49 5.03 14.97
CA GLN A 275 -12.90 5.36 16.33
C GLN A 275 -14.43 5.46 16.52
N GLU A 276 -15.21 5.53 15.44
CA GLU A 276 -16.68 5.43 15.50
C GLU A 276 -17.16 4.01 15.83
N PHE A 277 -16.25 3.03 15.81
CA PHE A 277 -16.51 1.63 16.05
C PHE A 277 -15.76 1.18 17.32
N THR A 278 -16.37 0.32 18.09
CA THR A 278 -15.66 -0.37 19.18
C THR A 278 -14.67 -1.40 18.62
N SER A 279 -13.66 -1.76 19.40
CA SER A 279 -12.68 -2.78 18.98
C SER A 279 -13.35 -4.12 18.63
N GLY A 280 -14.45 -4.48 19.27
CA GLY A 280 -15.20 -5.72 19.03
C GLY A 280 -16.32 -5.60 18.00
N TYR A 281 -16.41 -4.50 17.25
CA TYR A 281 -17.54 -4.28 16.32
C TYR A 281 -17.56 -5.26 15.15
N PHE A 282 -16.39 -5.54 14.53
CA PHE A 282 -16.24 -6.49 13.43
C PHE A 282 -15.65 -7.80 13.91
N ASP A 283 -16.17 -8.92 13.37
CA ASP A 283 -15.63 -10.27 13.62
C ASP A 283 -14.52 -10.62 12.63
N VAL A 284 -14.64 -10.09 11.40
CA VAL A 284 -13.66 -10.30 10.33
C VAL A 284 -13.33 -8.98 9.66
N VAL A 285 -12.05 -8.74 9.42
CA VAL A 285 -11.52 -7.65 8.61
C VAL A 285 -10.76 -8.24 7.44
N VAL A 286 -11.24 -8.01 6.23
CA VAL A 286 -10.55 -8.36 4.98
C VAL A 286 -9.86 -7.12 4.44
N MET A 287 -8.61 -7.26 4.04
CA MET A 287 -7.85 -6.22 3.37
C MET A 287 -7.39 -6.70 2.00
N ASP A 288 -7.95 -6.14 0.93
CA ASP A 288 -7.47 -6.40 -0.43
C ASP A 288 -6.26 -5.51 -0.75
N GLU A 289 -5.30 -6.07 -1.51
CA GLU A 289 -3.97 -5.47 -1.77
C GLU A 289 -3.27 -5.00 -0.48
N CYS A 290 -3.23 -5.90 0.51
CA CYS A 290 -2.81 -5.60 1.88
C CYS A 290 -1.34 -5.16 2.00
N HIS A 291 -0.49 -5.42 1.01
CA HIS A 291 0.89 -4.97 0.97
C HIS A 291 1.02 -3.43 0.99
N ARG A 292 -0.05 -2.71 0.62
CA ARG A 292 -0.13 -1.24 0.64
C ARG A 292 -0.49 -0.66 2.00
N SER A 293 -1.02 -1.47 2.92
CA SER A 293 -1.81 -0.98 4.06
C SER A 293 -1.12 -1.07 5.43
N ILE A 294 0.20 -1.26 5.49
CA ILE A 294 0.87 -1.61 6.75
C ILE A 294 1.73 -0.49 7.33
N TYR A 295 1.59 0.71 6.82
CA TYR A 295 2.34 1.87 7.29
C TYR A 295 1.51 2.82 8.15
N GLY A 296 2.08 3.28 9.25
CA GLY A 296 1.56 4.38 10.07
C GLY A 296 0.08 4.26 10.45
N ALA A 297 -0.72 5.22 10.06
CA ALA A 297 -2.14 5.34 10.40
C ALA A 297 -3.00 4.14 9.94
N TRP A 298 -2.59 3.41 8.90
CA TRP A 298 -3.29 2.21 8.44
C TRP A 298 -3.16 1.07 9.42
N GLN A 299 -1.94 0.84 9.93
CA GLN A 299 -1.70 -0.19 10.93
C GLN A 299 -2.50 0.10 12.19
N THR A 300 -2.58 1.38 12.62
CA THR A 300 -3.37 1.80 13.77
C THR A 300 -4.86 1.50 13.57
N ALA A 301 -5.43 1.87 12.40
CA ALA A 301 -6.83 1.61 12.10
C ALA A 301 -7.15 0.10 12.03
N LEU A 302 -6.27 -0.70 11.42
CA LEU A 302 -6.43 -2.16 11.36
C LEU A 302 -6.29 -2.81 12.74
N SER A 303 -5.29 -2.40 13.53
CA SER A 303 -5.03 -2.95 14.86
C SER A 303 -6.08 -2.52 15.89
N HIS A 304 -6.90 -1.52 15.59
CA HIS A 304 -8.02 -1.13 16.43
C HIS A 304 -9.04 -2.27 16.60
N PHE A 305 -9.28 -3.03 15.52
CA PHE A 305 -10.30 -4.08 15.51
C PHE A 305 -9.76 -5.41 16.03
N ASP A 306 -10.39 -5.94 17.07
CA ASP A 306 -10.13 -7.29 17.58
C ASP A 306 -10.89 -8.33 16.75
N ALA A 307 -10.47 -8.50 15.51
CA ALA A 307 -11.12 -9.33 14.50
C ALA A 307 -10.19 -10.41 13.95
N LEU A 308 -10.76 -11.31 13.16
CA LEU A 308 -10.01 -12.16 12.27
C LEU A 308 -9.54 -11.32 11.07
N HIS A 309 -8.22 -11.13 10.89
CA HIS A 309 -7.68 -10.32 9.80
C HIS A 309 -7.24 -11.20 8.64
N ILE A 310 -7.76 -10.95 7.44
CA ILE A 310 -7.41 -11.67 6.22
C ILE A 310 -6.83 -10.68 5.22
N GLY A 311 -5.54 -10.78 4.95
CA GLY A 311 -4.84 -10.01 3.93
C GLY A 311 -4.81 -10.76 2.60
N LEU A 312 -5.15 -10.06 1.52
CA LEU A 312 -5.05 -10.56 0.15
C LEU A 312 -4.00 -9.76 -0.59
N THR A 313 -3.15 -10.42 -1.35
CA THR A 313 -2.17 -9.78 -2.21
C THR A 313 -1.98 -10.54 -3.52
N ALA A 314 -1.71 -9.79 -4.61
CA ALA A 314 -1.23 -10.37 -5.86
C ALA A 314 0.29 -10.32 -5.97
N THR A 315 0.95 -9.67 -5.01
CA THR A 315 2.39 -9.47 -5.02
C THR A 315 3.09 -10.74 -4.58
N PRO A 316 4.04 -11.29 -5.37
CA PRO A 316 4.85 -12.44 -4.96
C PRO A 316 5.55 -12.20 -3.63
N ALA A 317 5.69 -13.27 -2.84
CA ALA A 317 6.27 -13.21 -1.48
C ALA A 317 7.63 -12.50 -1.43
N VAL A 318 8.45 -12.64 -2.47
CA VAL A 318 9.78 -11.99 -2.57
C VAL A 318 9.74 -10.47 -2.62
N TYR A 319 8.60 -9.88 -2.94
CA TYR A 319 8.39 -8.42 -2.98
C TYR A 319 7.53 -7.89 -1.83
N ILE A 320 7.08 -8.78 -0.94
CA ILE A 320 6.30 -8.39 0.23
C ILE A 320 7.25 -7.88 1.31
N GLU A 321 6.98 -6.70 1.84
CA GLU A 321 7.79 -6.12 2.89
C GLU A 321 7.67 -6.89 4.22
N ARG A 322 8.75 -6.89 4.98
CA ARG A 322 8.83 -7.57 6.29
C ARG A 322 7.72 -7.15 7.25
N ASN A 323 7.29 -5.89 7.21
CA ASN A 323 6.23 -5.37 8.06
C ASN A 323 4.88 -6.02 7.78
N THR A 324 4.58 -6.38 6.51
CA THR A 324 3.38 -7.12 6.13
C THR A 324 3.37 -8.49 6.79
N PHE A 325 4.47 -9.24 6.68
CA PHE A 325 4.59 -10.55 7.32
C PHE A 325 4.48 -10.47 8.85
N GLN A 326 5.07 -9.44 9.47
CA GLN A 326 4.95 -9.20 10.90
C GLN A 326 3.52 -8.92 11.33
N PHE A 327 2.80 -8.05 10.60
CA PHE A 327 1.40 -7.74 10.91
C PHE A 327 0.50 -8.97 10.83
N TYR A 328 0.67 -9.81 9.79
CA TYR A 328 -0.11 -11.04 9.62
C TYR A 328 0.45 -12.24 10.40
N HIS A 329 1.49 -12.05 11.21
CA HIS A 329 2.13 -13.11 12.01
C HIS A 329 2.57 -14.32 11.15
N CYS A 330 3.08 -14.04 9.95
CA CYS A 330 3.56 -15.06 9.03
C CYS A 330 4.88 -15.66 9.53
N LYS A 331 5.00 -16.99 9.45
CA LYS A 331 6.25 -17.70 9.76
C LYS A 331 7.21 -17.61 8.57
N ASP A 332 8.48 -17.47 8.86
CA ASP A 332 9.58 -17.51 7.87
C ASP A 332 9.40 -16.53 6.69
N ASN A 333 8.68 -15.42 6.91
CA ASN A 333 8.30 -14.46 5.88
C ASN A 333 7.63 -15.13 4.66
N ALA A 334 6.74 -16.08 4.91
CA ALA A 334 5.96 -16.75 3.89
C ALA A 334 4.45 -16.54 4.16
N PRO A 335 3.63 -16.31 3.12
CA PRO A 335 2.16 -16.28 3.24
C PRO A 335 1.62 -17.60 3.83
N ASP A 336 0.46 -17.55 4.46
CA ASP A 336 -0.23 -18.75 4.95
C ASP A 336 -0.74 -19.64 3.81
N PHE A 337 -1.01 -19.03 2.66
CA PHE A 337 -1.27 -19.71 1.39
C PHE A 337 -0.67 -18.90 0.26
N SER A 338 0.00 -19.58 -0.66
CA SER A 338 0.59 -18.99 -1.87
C SER A 338 0.20 -19.85 -3.07
N TYR A 339 -0.24 -19.20 -4.13
CA TYR A 339 -0.46 -19.79 -5.45
C TYR A 339 0.35 -18.99 -6.47
N PRO A 340 1.55 -19.46 -6.84
CA PRO A 340 2.44 -18.76 -7.75
C PRO A 340 1.83 -18.57 -9.14
N ILE A 341 2.19 -17.48 -9.82
CA ILE A 341 1.69 -17.18 -11.17
C ILE A 341 2.11 -18.23 -12.19
N GLN A 342 3.26 -18.89 -11.99
CA GLN A 342 3.74 -19.97 -12.84
C GLN A 342 2.79 -21.17 -12.84
N GLU A 343 2.31 -21.57 -11.67
CA GLU A 343 1.32 -22.64 -11.53
C GLU A 343 0.01 -22.28 -12.26
N ALA A 344 -0.40 -20.99 -12.16
CA ALA A 344 -1.59 -20.51 -12.85
C ALA A 344 -1.48 -20.55 -14.39
N PHE A 345 -0.26 -20.43 -14.95
CA PHE A 345 -0.01 -20.62 -16.37
C PHE A 345 -0.01 -22.10 -16.74
N GLU A 346 0.65 -22.96 -15.95
CA GLU A 346 0.71 -24.41 -16.17
C GLU A 346 -0.68 -25.04 -16.11
N GLU A 347 -1.50 -24.62 -15.16
CA GLU A 347 -2.88 -25.07 -15.00
C GLU A 347 -3.88 -24.34 -15.92
N GLN A 348 -3.42 -23.45 -16.80
CA GLN A 348 -4.22 -22.69 -17.78
C GLN A 348 -5.33 -21.82 -17.17
N PHE A 349 -5.21 -21.41 -15.91
CA PHE A 349 -6.10 -20.42 -15.30
C PHE A 349 -5.74 -18.99 -15.68
N LEU A 350 -4.50 -18.77 -16.11
CA LEU A 350 -4.02 -17.54 -16.72
C LEU A 350 -3.39 -17.86 -18.08
N VAL A 351 -3.32 -16.88 -18.98
CA VAL A 351 -2.63 -17.02 -20.26
C VAL A 351 -1.20 -16.48 -20.17
N PRO A 352 -0.24 -17.18 -20.83
CA PRO A 352 1.15 -16.77 -20.87
C PRO A 352 1.34 -15.52 -21.75
N TYR A 353 2.52 -14.92 -21.67
CA TYR A 353 2.87 -13.73 -22.44
C TYR A 353 4.21 -13.87 -23.16
N LYS A 354 4.39 -13.02 -24.16
CA LYS A 354 5.65 -12.78 -24.86
C LYS A 354 6.06 -11.33 -24.73
N PHE A 355 7.35 -11.08 -24.77
CA PHE A 355 7.88 -9.73 -24.89
C PHE A 355 8.15 -9.39 -26.37
N ALA A 356 7.79 -8.18 -26.73
CA ALA A 356 8.28 -7.48 -27.91
C ALA A 356 8.98 -6.23 -27.41
N SER A 357 10.29 -6.16 -27.58
CA SER A 357 11.04 -4.96 -27.21
C SER A 357 11.49 -4.21 -28.43
N GLY A 358 11.15 -2.92 -28.49
CA GLY A 358 11.73 -1.98 -29.41
C GLY A 358 12.48 -0.92 -28.61
N ILE A 359 13.71 -0.64 -28.94
CA ILE A 359 14.50 0.35 -28.23
C ILE A 359 14.82 1.47 -29.20
N THR A 360 14.42 2.69 -28.85
CA THR A 360 14.91 3.86 -29.57
C THR A 360 16.32 4.18 -29.05
N THR A 361 17.16 4.72 -29.91
CA THR A 361 18.52 5.16 -29.53
C THR A 361 18.46 6.13 -28.36
N LEU A 362 17.46 7.01 -28.32
CA LEU A 362 17.21 7.95 -27.23
C LEU A 362 16.94 7.26 -25.88
N VAL A 363 16.13 6.22 -25.87
CA VAL A 363 15.81 5.47 -24.65
C VAL A 363 16.99 4.63 -24.17
N SER A 364 17.87 4.18 -25.09
CA SER A 364 19.03 3.35 -24.73
C SER A 364 20.26 4.16 -24.33
N GLU A 365 20.57 5.21 -25.06
CA GLU A 365 21.84 5.98 -24.97
C GLU A 365 21.66 7.41 -24.44
N GLY A 366 20.41 7.89 -24.40
CA GLY A 366 20.10 9.30 -24.17
C GLY A 366 20.21 10.14 -25.43
N ALA A 367 19.82 11.40 -25.34
CA ALA A 367 19.93 12.35 -26.44
C ALA A 367 21.14 13.24 -26.26
N LYS A 368 21.77 13.59 -27.38
CA LYS A 368 22.73 14.71 -27.46
C LYS A 368 22.09 15.77 -28.35
N VAL A 369 21.70 16.88 -27.75
CA VAL A 369 21.16 18.03 -28.45
C VAL A 369 22.05 19.22 -28.14
N ASP A 370 22.60 19.86 -29.11
CA ASP A 370 23.53 21.00 -28.95
C ASP A 370 24.66 20.75 -27.91
N GLU A 371 25.21 19.52 -27.96
CA GLU A 371 26.24 18.99 -27.01
C GLU A 371 25.75 18.76 -25.56
N GLU A 372 24.49 18.97 -25.23
CA GLU A 372 23.91 18.50 -23.98
C GLU A 372 23.53 17.03 -24.06
N HIS A 373 23.87 16.27 -22.99
CA HIS A 373 23.54 14.87 -22.88
C HIS A 373 22.28 14.72 -21.99
N TYR A 374 21.19 14.19 -22.56
CA TYR A 374 19.96 13.90 -21.86
C TYR A 374 19.96 12.44 -21.41
N ASP A 375 19.90 12.22 -20.08
CA ASP A 375 19.85 10.88 -19.54
C ASP A 375 18.58 10.14 -19.97
N PRO A 376 18.68 8.88 -20.46
CA PRO A 376 17.51 8.05 -20.73
C PRO A 376 16.51 7.96 -19.57
N ALA A 377 16.98 8.14 -18.33
CA ALA A 377 16.11 8.14 -17.15
C ALA A 377 15.17 9.35 -17.07
N GLU A 378 15.46 10.41 -17.80
CA GLU A 378 14.73 11.69 -17.80
C GLU A 378 13.71 11.80 -18.93
N PHE A 379 13.67 10.81 -19.84
CA PHE A 379 12.72 10.76 -20.94
C PHE A 379 11.27 10.80 -20.43
N GLU A 380 10.44 11.67 -21.04
CA GLU A 380 9.06 11.96 -20.65
C GLU A 380 8.88 12.46 -19.19
N ARG A 381 9.99 12.75 -18.53
CA ARG A 381 10.02 13.42 -17.23
C ARG A 381 10.51 14.86 -17.34
N ASN A 382 11.72 15.04 -17.89
CA ASN A 382 12.37 16.33 -18.06
C ASN A 382 12.35 16.78 -19.51
N TRP A 383 12.25 15.84 -20.44
CA TRP A 383 12.20 16.09 -21.86
C TRP A 383 11.34 15.02 -22.56
N THR A 384 10.77 15.38 -23.70
CA THR A 384 9.98 14.51 -24.57
C THR A 384 10.55 14.55 -25.98
N ASN A 385 10.32 13.50 -26.75
CA ASN A 385 10.66 13.47 -28.15
C ASN A 385 9.49 12.92 -28.98
N GLU A 386 8.97 13.76 -29.86
CA GLU A 386 7.82 13.41 -30.69
C GLU A 386 8.12 12.24 -31.63
N ALA A 387 9.31 12.24 -32.26
CA ALA A 387 9.72 11.18 -33.16
C ALA A 387 9.81 9.83 -32.48
N SER A 388 10.41 9.75 -31.27
CA SER A 388 10.46 8.53 -30.48
C SER A 388 9.08 8.02 -30.09
N ASN A 389 8.20 8.91 -29.62
CA ASN A 389 6.84 8.55 -29.24
C ASN A 389 6.03 8.04 -30.45
N ARG A 390 6.18 8.68 -31.60
CA ARG A 390 5.54 8.26 -32.85
C ARG A 390 6.06 6.90 -33.31
N LEU A 391 7.38 6.70 -33.33
CA LEU A 391 8.01 5.40 -33.68
C LEU A 391 7.57 4.27 -32.75
N MET A 392 7.47 4.51 -31.45
CA MET A 392 6.96 3.50 -30.50
C MET A 392 5.52 3.08 -30.83
N MET A 393 4.66 4.03 -31.19
CA MET A 393 3.26 3.74 -31.54
C MET A 393 3.13 3.07 -32.90
N GLU A 394 3.90 3.49 -33.90
CA GLU A 394 3.95 2.85 -35.22
C GLU A 394 4.44 1.40 -35.12
N GLU A 395 5.50 1.15 -34.35
CA GLU A 395 6.03 -0.21 -34.17
C GLU A 395 5.07 -1.10 -33.39
N PHE A 396 4.46 -0.57 -32.31
CA PHE A 396 3.40 -1.26 -31.59
C PHE A 396 2.26 -1.65 -32.53
N ASP A 397 1.71 -0.70 -33.27
CA ASP A 397 0.57 -0.92 -34.16
C ASP A 397 0.91 -1.97 -35.23
N ARG A 398 2.05 -1.82 -35.89
CA ARG A 398 2.55 -2.76 -36.90
C ARG A 398 2.63 -4.20 -36.37
N LEU A 399 3.23 -4.37 -35.18
CA LEU A 399 3.40 -5.70 -34.57
C LEU A 399 2.07 -6.27 -34.05
N ALA A 400 1.19 -5.42 -33.52
CA ALA A 400 -0.12 -5.84 -33.05
C ALA A 400 -0.98 -6.40 -34.20
N TRP A 401 -0.98 -5.71 -35.35
CA TRP A 401 -1.69 -6.17 -36.57
C TRP A 401 -1.08 -7.45 -37.18
N GLN A 402 0.21 -7.68 -37.00
CA GLN A 402 0.86 -8.90 -37.48
C GLN A 402 0.57 -10.10 -36.59
N SER A 403 0.49 -9.90 -35.27
CA SER A 403 0.48 -10.99 -34.28
C SER A 403 -0.90 -11.40 -33.76
N TYR A 404 -1.94 -10.57 -33.91
CA TYR A 404 -3.21 -10.80 -33.22
C TYR A 404 -3.86 -12.17 -33.48
N LYS A 405 -3.73 -12.72 -34.69
CA LYS A 405 -4.27 -14.02 -35.05
C LYS A 405 -3.59 -15.19 -34.32
N GLU A 406 -2.31 -15.00 -33.95
CA GLU A 406 -1.58 -15.98 -33.16
C GLU A 406 -1.92 -15.87 -31.66
N LEU A 407 -2.35 -14.69 -31.21
CA LEU A 407 -2.68 -14.44 -29.82
C LEU A 407 -4.09 -14.90 -29.46
N ALA A 408 -5.02 -14.78 -30.42
CA ALA A 408 -6.41 -15.12 -30.23
C ALA A 408 -7.01 -15.67 -31.55
N LEU A 409 -7.15 -17.00 -31.63
CA LEU A 409 -7.53 -17.72 -32.86
C LEU A 409 -8.91 -17.32 -33.43
N LYS A 410 -9.81 -16.84 -32.57
CA LYS A 410 -11.16 -16.42 -32.95
C LYS A 410 -11.35 -14.91 -33.01
N GLN A 411 -10.28 -14.13 -32.91
CA GLN A 411 -10.35 -12.67 -33.07
C GLN A 411 -10.76 -12.32 -34.50
N LYS A 412 -11.90 -11.63 -34.65
CA LYS A 412 -12.54 -11.46 -35.97
C LYS A 412 -11.90 -10.36 -36.81
N ALA A 413 -11.55 -9.23 -36.19
CA ALA A 413 -11.02 -8.07 -36.91
C ALA A 413 -10.10 -7.25 -36.00
N GLY A 414 -9.07 -6.69 -36.61
CA GLY A 414 -8.15 -5.78 -35.95
C GLY A 414 -7.27 -6.41 -34.91
N PRO A 415 -6.36 -5.65 -34.29
CA PRO A 415 -5.34 -6.19 -33.42
C PRO A 415 -5.92 -6.70 -32.08
N GLY A 416 -7.19 -6.40 -31.75
CA GLY A 416 -7.80 -6.67 -30.46
C GLY A 416 -7.59 -5.52 -29.46
N LYS A 417 -7.86 -5.77 -28.18
CA LYS A 417 -7.76 -4.74 -27.13
C LYS A 417 -6.32 -4.55 -26.67
N ALA A 418 -5.93 -3.26 -26.53
CA ALA A 418 -4.61 -2.88 -26.04
C ALA A 418 -4.70 -1.88 -24.86
N VAL A 419 -3.77 -1.97 -23.93
CA VAL A 419 -3.59 -0.96 -22.87
C VAL A 419 -2.19 -0.38 -23.00
N VAL A 420 -2.11 0.94 -23.15
CA VAL A 420 -0.86 1.71 -23.22
C VAL A 420 -0.67 2.45 -21.90
N PHE A 421 0.46 2.21 -21.25
CA PHE A 421 0.80 2.84 -19.97
C PHE A 421 1.73 4.03 -20.23
N ALA A 422 1.18 5.22 -20.09
CA ALA A 422 1.89 6.47 -20.28
C ALA A 422 2.44 7.04 -18.96
N ILE A 423 3.35 8.00 -19.06
CA ILE A 423 4.01 8.65 -17.91
C ILE A 423 3.15 9.77 -17.34
N THR A 424 2.69 10.68 -18.22
CA THR A 424 1.89 11.84 -17.86
C THR A 424 0.61 11.87 -18.69
N LYS A 425 -0.38 12.67 -18.27
CA LYS A 425 -1.64 12.84 -19.03
C LYS A 425 -1.40 13.45 -20.40
N HIS A 426 -0.44 14.36 -20.48
CA HIS A 426 -0.03 14.98 -21.76
C HIS A 426 0.61 13.95 -22.68
N HIS A 427 1.51 13.13 -22.17
CA HIS A 427 2.07 12.00 -22.89
C HIS A 427 0.96 11.04 -23.37
N ALA A 428 0.00 10.69 -22.50
CA ALA A 428 -1.12 9.84 -22.88
C ALA A 428 -1.95 10.41 -24.03
N ALA A 429 -2.21 11.73 -24.02
CA ALA A 429 -2.94 12.41 -25.10
C ALA A 429 -2.19 12.35 -26.43
N ARG A 430 -0.87 12.56 -26.42
CA ARG A 430 -0.02 12.44 -27.61
C ARG A 430 0.00 11.02 -28.17
N LEU A 431 0.22 10.01 -27.32
CA LEU A 431 0.23 8.62 -27.77
C LEU A 431 -1.11 8.21 -28.37
N ALA A 432 -2.22 8.63 -27.77
CA ALA A 432 -3.56 8.40 -28.32
C ALA A 432 -3.76 9.11 -29.67
N GLN A 433 -3.25 10.34 -29.82
CA GLN A 433 -3.31 11.08 -31.08
C GLN A 433 -2.54 10.36 -32.18
N TYR A 434 -1.29 9.92 -31.95
CA TYR A 434 -0.50 9.19 -32.94
C TYR A 434 -1.21 7.92 -33.42
N LEU A 435 -1.80 7.14 -32.50
CA LEU A 435 -2.57 5.96 -32.86
C LEU A 435 -3.84 6.30 -33.65
N ASN A 436 -4.52 7.40 -33.33
CA ASN A 436 -5.67 7.86 -34.11
C ASN A 436 -5.29 8.39 -35.49
N ASP A 437 -4.10 8.99 -35.65
CA ASP A 437 -3.56 9.43 -36.94
C ASP A 437 -3.23 8.23 -37.86
N LEU A 438 -2.82 7.08 -37.26
CA LEU A 438 -2.61 5.83 -38.00
C LEU A 438 -3.94 5.19 -38.49
N HIS A 439 -5.06 5.48 -37.80
CA HIS A 439 -6.38 4.90 -38.10
C HIS A 439 -7.46 5.98 -38.29
N PRO A 440 -7.34 6.85 -39.31
CA PRO A 440 -8.25 7.97 -39.54
C PRO A 440 -9.71 7.52 -39.82
N GLU A 441 -9.91 6.28 -40.31
CA GLU A 441 -11.23 5.68 -40.54
C GLU A 441 -12.08 5.60 -39.30
N HIS A 442 -11.48 5.53 -38.12
CA HIS A 442 -12.16 5.48 -36.80
C HIS A 442 -12.47 6.86 -36.22
N LYS A 443 -12.15 7.96 -36.96
CA LYS A 443 -12.49 9.34 -36.58
C LYS A 443 -12.10 9.73 -35.15
N GLY A 444 -10.88 9.39 -34.75
CA GLY A 444 -10.33 9.70 -33.41
C GLY A 444 -10.86 8.83 -32.28
N ARG A 445 -11.49 7.68 -32.59
CA ARG A 445 -12.05 6.76 -31.58
C ARG A 445 -11.28 5.44 -31.46
N TYR A 446 -10.20 5.26 -32.23
CA TYR A 446 -9.37 4.07 -32.17
C TYR A 446 -8.63 3.95 -30.84
N ALA A 447 -8.00 5.06 -30.41
CA ALA A 447 -7.34 5.16 -29.13
C ALA A 447 -7.96 6.28 -28.28
N GLU A 448 -8.34 5.99 -27.04
CA GLU A 448 -8.89 6.98 -26.12
C GLU A 448 -8.11 7.03 -24.80
N VAL A 449 -7.97 8.25 -24.24
CA VAL A 449 -7.29 8.48 -22.96
C VAL A 449 -8.24 8.19 -21.81
N ILE A 450 -7.83 7.31 -20.90
CA ILE A 450 -8.59 6.93 -19.70
C ILE A 450 -7.78 7.28 -18.46
N THR A 451 -8.12 8.42 -17.86
CA THR A 451 -7.48 8.92 -16.62
C THR A 451 -8.54 9.40 -15.63
N SER A 452 -8.15 9.61 -14.37
CA SER A 452 -9.07 10.00 -13.29
C SER A 452 -9.78 11.34 -13.51
N ASP A 453 -9.23 12.22 -14.34
CA ASP A 453 -9.77 13.57 -14.58
C ASP A 453 -10.80 13.61 -15.70
N VAL A 454 -10.94 12.52 -16.44
CA VAL A 454 -11.92 12.43 -17.52
C VAL A 454 -13.30 12.20 -16.89
N SER A 455 -14.20 13.17 -17.06
CA SER A 455 -15.53 13.17 -16.42
C SER A 455 -16.40 11.95 -16.75
N ASN A 456 -16.13 11.27 -17.89
CA ASN A 456 -16.83 10.07 -18.35
C ASN A 456 -15.94 8.82 -18.35
N ALA A 457 -14.93 8.75 -17.47
CA ALA A 457 -13.97 7.64 -17.43
C ALA A 457 -14.65 6.28 -17.24
N ASP A 458 -15.67 6.18 -16.40
CA ASP A 458 -16.46 4.95 -16.18
C ASP A 458 -17.16 4.49 -17.48
N ASP A 459 -17.70 5.42 -18.29
CA ASP A 459 -18.32 5.11 -19.58
C ASP A 459 -17.28 4.66 -20.61
N LEU A 460 -16.13 5.33 -20.68
CA LEU A 460 -15.02 4.91 -21.53
C LEU A 460 -14.52 3.51 -21.17
N ILE A 461 -14.38 3.19 -19.87
CA ILE A 461 -14.02 1.85 -19.41
C ILE A 461 -15.07 0.83 -19.83
N ARG A 462 -16.37 1.16 -19.69
CA ARG A 462 -17.46 0.28 -20.12
C ARG A 462 -17.40 0.02 -21.62
N ARG A 463 -17.27 1.08 -22.44
CA ARG A 463 -17.13 0.99 -23.90
C ARG A 463 -15.92 0.16 -24.29
N PHE A 464 -14.76 0.43 -23.71
CA PHE A 464 -13.55 -0.35 -23.96
C PHE A 464 -13.73 -1.84 -23.70
N LYS A 465 -14.51 -2.22 -22.67
CA LYS A 465 -14.79 -3.63 -22.34
C LYS A 465 -15.83 -4.29 -23.23
N GLN A 466 -16.83 -3.56 -23.71
CA GLN A 466 -18.04 -4.11 -24.30
C GLN A 466 -18.19 -3.80 -25.81
N GLU A 467 -17.57 -2.75 -26.28
CA GLU A 467 -17.68 -2.30 -27.67
C GLU A 467 -16.38 -2.61 -28.42
N GLU A 468 -16.44 -2.62 -29.74
CA GLU A 468 -15.26 -2.80 -30.58
C GLU A 468 -14.26 -1.63 -30.44
N LEU A 469 -14.80 -0.40 -30.35
CA LEU A 469 -14.02 0.82 -30.11
C LEU A 469 -14.31 1.44 -28.74
N PRO A 470 -13.28 2.01 -28.07
CA PRO A 470 -11.89 2.10 -28.52
C PRO A 470 -11.18 0.73 -28.49
N ALA A 471 -10.27 0.52 -29.46
CA ALA A 471 -9.41 -0.66 -29.48
C ALA A 471 -8.25 -0.48 -28.49
N VAL A 472 -7.74 0.75 -28.33
CA VAL A 472 -6.62 1.08 -27.46
C VAL A 472 -7.05 2.02 -26.35
N ALA A 473 -6.75 1.65 -25.09
CA ALA A 473 -6.90 2.50 -23.91
C ALA A 473 -5.53 3.03 -23.48
N VAL A 474 -5.32 4.35 -23.55
CA VAL A 474 -4.09 4.98 -23.08
C VAL A 474 -4.30 5.55 -21.69
N SER A 475 -3.51 5.12 -20.70
CA SER A 475 -3.78 5.42 -19.30
C SER A 475 -2.57 5.87 -18.52
N VAL A 476 -2.84 6.67 -17.49
CA VAL A 476 -1.88 7.04 -16.45
C VAL A 476 -2.48 6.69 -15.10
N GLY A 477 -1.95 5.64 -14.45
CA GLY A 477 -2.32 5.24 -13.09
C GLY A 477 -3.69 4.54 -12.95
N MET A 478 -4.71 4.91 -13.74
CA MET A 478 -6.08 4.43 -13.54
C MET A 478 -6.30 2.97 -13.94
N LEU A 479 -5.69 2.52 -15.03
CA LEU A 479 -5.79 1.13 -15.51
C LEU A 479 -4.68 0.23 -14.99
N ASP A 480 -3.73 0.75 -14.25
CA ASP A 480 -2.61 0.00 -13.68
C ASP A 480 -3.13 -1.05 -12.69
N THR A 481 -4.15 -0.69 -11.91
CA THR A 481 -4.73 -1.56 -10.87
C THR A 481 -6.27 -1.58 -10.94
N GLY A 482 -6.88 -2.67 -10.47
CA GLY A 482 -8.35 -2.77 -10.36
C GLY A 482 -9.14 -2.88 -11.67
N PHE A 483 -8.50 -2.71 -12.82
CA PHE A 483 -9.14 -2.80 -14.13
C PHE A 483 -9.24 -4.25 -14.61
N ASP A 484 -10.42 -4.64 -15.08
CA ASP A 484 -10.70 -5.99 -15.60
C ASP A 484 -11.26 -5.94 -17.02
N CYS A 485 -10.43 -6.34 -18.01
CA CYS A 485 -10.84 -6.63 -19.37
C CYS A 485 -10.11 -7.90 -19.83
N ARG A 486 -10.87 -8.95 -20.10
CA ARG A 486 -10.32 -10.27 -20.45
C ARG A 486 -9.73 -10.31 -21.85
N GLU A 487 -10.24 -9.45 -22.74
CA GLU A 487 -9.86 -9.43 -24.17
C GLU A 487 -8.54 -8.68 -24.46
N VAL A 488 -7.86 -8.15 -23.43
CA VAL A 488 -6.58 -7.45 -23.64
C VAL A 488 -5.55 -8.42 -24.20
N LEU A 489 -5.08 -8.14 -25.41
CA LEU A 489 -4.06 -8.90 -26.13
C LEU A 489 -2.69 -8.22 -26.13
N HIS A 490 -2.66 -6.90 -25.85
CA HIS A 490 -1.46 -6.09 -25.95
C HIS A 490 -1.35 -5.18 -24.72
N LEU A 491 -0.18 -5.20 -24.09
CA LEU A 491 0.21 -4.26 -23.04
C LEU A 491 1.43 -3.47 -23.53
N VAL A 492 1.35 -2.16 -23.55
CA VAL A 492 2.41 -1.30 -24.08
C VAL A 492 2.99 -0.45 -22.96
N MET A 493 4.25 -0.71 -22.62
CA MET A 493 4.98 -0.05 -21.54
C MET A 493 5.72 1.17 -22.11
N CYS A 494 5.05 2.32 -22.17
CA CYS A 494 5.65 3.61 -22.59
C CYS A 494 6.15 4.40 -21.36
N ARG A 495 6.64 3.70 -20.35
CA ARG A 495 7.20 4.32 -19.14
C ARG A 495 8.19 3.39 -18.44
N ARG A 496 9.15 3.98 -17.74
CA ARG A 496 9.98 3.22 -16.80
C ARG A 496 9.17 2.86 -15.55
N VAL A 497 9.24 1.61 -15.15
CA VAL A 497 8.67 1.10 -13.92
C VAL A 497 9.81 0.64 -13.02
N ARG A 498 9.81 1.07 -11.76
CA ARG A 498 10.82 0.67 -10.77
C ARG A 498 10.21 -0.09 -9.59
N SER A 499 8.89 0.05 -9.39
CA SER A 499 8.15 -0.71 -8.41
C SER A 499 7.84 -2.11 -8.95
N PRO A 500 8.32 -3.18 -8.28
CA PRO A 500 7.99 -4.56 -8.67
C PRO A 500 6.48 -4.84 -8.56
N ILE A 501 5.83 -4.23 -7.58
CA ILE A 501 4.39 -4.36 -7.37
C ILE A 501 3.61 -3.79 -8.53
N LEU A 502 3.92 -2.54 -8.92
CA LEU A 502 3.28 -1.88 -10.06
C LEU A 502 3.50 -2.65 -11.35
N TYR A 503 4.73 -3.12 -11.59
CA TYR A 503 5.06 -3.94 -12.75
C TYR A 503 4.19 -5.20 -12.83
N GLN A 504 4.07 -5.95 -11.73
CA GLN A 504 3.24 -7.14 -11.64
C GLN A 504 1.75 -6.85 -11.86
N GLN A 505 1.26 -5.73 -11.35
CA GLN A 505 -0.12 -5.32 -11.54
C GLN A 505 -0.42 -4.93 -12.99
N MET A 506 0.47 -4.18 -13.65
CA MET A 506 0.36 -3.84 -15.07
C MET A 506 0.38 -5.11 -15.93
N ARG A 507 1.35 -5.99 -15.72
CA ARG A 507 1.45 -7.29 -16.40
C ARG A 507 0.18 -8.13 -16.22
N GLY A 508 -0.37 -8.16 -15.02
CA GLY A 508 -1.59 -8.89 -14.70
C GLY A 508 -2.85 -8.42 -15.45
N ARG A 509 -2.80 -7.30 -16.17
CA ARG A 509 -3.95 -6.86 -17.00
C ARG A 509 -4.14 -7.75 -18.21
N GLY A 510 -3.08 -8.34 -18.74
CA GLY A 510 -3.12 -9.22 -19.92
C GLY A 510 -3.31 -10.70 -19.61
N THR A 511 -3.09 -11.16 -18.38
CA THR A 511 -3.02 -12.60 -18.05
C THR A 511 -4.36 -13.34 -18.07
N ARG A 512 -5.50 -12.65 -18.15
CA ARG A 512 -6.82 -13.28 -18.04
C ARG A 512 -7.17 -14.10 -19.26
N THR A 513 -7.80 -15.24 -19.04
CA THR A 513 -8.37 -16.08 -20.11
C THR A 513 -9.58 -15.42 -20.76
N ALA A 514 -9.70 -15.55 -22.09
CA ALA A 514 -10.88 -15.11 -22.87
C ALA A 514 -11.28 -16.19 -23.88
N PRO A 515 -12.03 -17.24 -23.45
CA PRO A 515 -12.35 -18.39 -24.26
C PRO A 515 -13.15 -18.07 -25.53
N HIS A 516 -13.98 -17.01 -25.49
CA HIS A 516 -14.81 -16.60 -26.64
C HIS A 516 -14.01 -16.13 -27.85
N ILE A 517 -12.82 -15.54 -27.62
CA ILE A 517 -11.87 -15.19 -28.68
C ILE A 517 -10.76 -16.25 -28.83
N ALA A 518 -10.81 -17.33 -28.06
CA ALA A 518 -9.76 -18.35 -27.96
C ALA A 518 -8.38 -17.73 -27.72
N LYS A 519 -8.29 -16.90 -26.68
CA LYS A 519 -7.05 -16.23 -26.29
C LYS A 519 -6.07 -17.26 -25.73
N GLU A 520 -4.92 -17.39 -26.37
CA GLU A 520 -3.85 -18.32 -25.98
C GLU A 520 -2.70 -17.63 -25.26
N LYS A 521 -2.42 -16.38 -25.62
CA LYS A 521 -1.35 -15.56 -25.05
C LYS A 521 -1.60 -14.08 -25.29
N PHE A 522 -0.75 -13.23 -24.72
CA PHE A 522 -0.72 -11.79 -25.00
C PHE A 522 0.73 -11.30 -25.16
N VAL A 523 0.89 -10.08 -25.64
CA VAL A 523 2.22 -9.47 -25.87
C VAL A 523 2.40 -8.28 -24.95
N ILE A 524 3.59 -8.17 -24.35
CA ILE A 524 4.05 -6.99 -23.62
C ILE A 524 5.08 -6.28 -24.50
N TYR A 525 4.74 -5.08 -24.98
CA TYR A 525 5.64 -4.21 -25.72
C TYR A 525 6.37 -3.34 -24.72
N ASP A 526 7.67 -3.59 -24.55
CA ASP A 526 8.47 -2.90 -23.55
C ASP A 526 9.54 -2.03 -24.20
N PHE A 527 9.26 -0.75 -24.30
CA PHE A 527 10.17 0.24 -24.88
C PHE A 527 11.19 0.80 -23.89
N PHE A 528 11.12 0.40 -22.61
CA PHE A 528 11.94 0.95 -21.52
C PHE A 528 12.76 -0.09 -20.75
N ARG A 529 12.93 -1.29 -21.29
CA ARG A 529 13.68 -2.41 -20.66
C ARG A 529 13.22 -2.76 -19.24
N ASN A 530 11.94 -2.59 -18.95
CA ASN A 530 11.40 -2.96 -17.64
C ASN A 530 11.55 -4.46 -17.37
N HIS A 531 11.30 -5.30 -18.39
CA HIS A 531 11.46 -6.76 -18.29
C HIS A 531 12.89 -7.17 -17.93
N GLU A 532 13.92 -6.51 -18.51
CA GLU A 532 15.31 -6.77 -18.16
C GLU A 532 15.60 -6.36 -16.70
N TYR A 533 15.08 -5.19 -16.27
CA TYR A 533 15.25 -4.69 -14.90
C TYR A 533 14.66 -5.62 -13.86
N PHE A 534 13.51 -6.26 -14.16
CA PHE A 534 12.85 -7.21 -13.27
C PHE A 534 13.23 -8.67 -13.53
N ASN A 535 14.19 -8.97 -14.40
CA ASN A 535 14.58 -10.31 -14.82
C ASN A 535 13.36 -11.14 -15.26
N ASP A 536 12.41 -10.51 -15.95
CA ASP A 536 11.20 -11.15 -16.47
C ASP A 536 11.46 -11.65 -17.90
N SER A 537 10.86 -12.76 -18.30
CA SER A 537 11.09 -13.40 -19.60
C SER A 537 9.80 -14.00 -20.15
N ASP A 538 9.83 -14.37 -21.41
CA ASP A 538 8.72 -15.06 -22.07
C ASP A 538 8.30 -16.32 -21.29
N THR A 539 6.99 -16.44 -21.06
CA THR A 539 6.40 -17.60 -20.36
C THR A 539 6.01 -18.74 -21.32
N ASP A 540 6.11 -18.52 -22.63
CA ASP A 540 5.83 -19.54 -23.65
C ASP A 540 6.77 -20.78 -23.60
N ILE A 541 7.86 -20.72 -22.84
CA ILE A 541 8.85 -21.78 -22.70
C ILE A 541 8.30 -22.97 -21.87
N PHE A 542 7.21 -22.76 -21.12
CA PHE A 542 6.63 -23.77 -20.22
C PHE A 542 5.58 -24.69 -20.87
N SER A 543 5.15 -24.42 -22.10
CA SER A 543 4.16 -25.25 -22.81
C SER A 543 4.71 -26.51 -23.51
N GLY A 544 5.94 -26.91 -23.25
CA GLY A 544 6.58 -28.07 -23.81
C GLY A 544 7.20 -29.00 -22.78
N SER A 545 6.42 -29.98 -22.34
CA SER A 545 6.83 -31.30 -21.76
C SER A 545 8.22 -31.45 -21.10
N GLY A 546 8.21 -31.72 -19.79
CA GLY A 546 9.23 -32.55 -19.13
C GLY A 546 10.28 -31.84 -18.32
N GLY A 547 10.12 -32.01 -17.02
CA GLY A 547 11.04 -31.95 -15.91
C GLY A 547 12.47 -31.51 -16.13
N GLY A 548 12.87 -30.48 -15.45
CA GLY A 548 14.28 -30.15 -15.23
C GLY A 548 14.44 -28.69 -14.79
N TYR A 549 14.78 -28.49 -13.54
CA TYR A 549 15.22 -27.18 -13.03
C TYR A 549 16.44 -26.70 -13.84
N ALA A 550 16.24 -25.73 -14.72
CA ALA A 550 17.32 -25.13 -15.49
C ALA A 550 17.90 -23.95 -14.70
N THR A 551 19.01 -24.19 -14.06
CA THR A 551 19.87 -23.20 -13.42
C THR A 551 20.70 -22.44 -14.45
N LYS A 552 20.12 -21.59 -15.27
CA LYS A 552 20.73 -20.41 -15.94
C LYS A 552 19.63 -19.72 -16.76
N PRO A 553 19.50 -18.39 -16.73
CA PRO A 553 18.60 -17.70 -17.65
C PRO A 553 19.11 -17.90 -19.08
N LYS A 554 18.33 -18.64 -19.89
CA LYS A 554 18.50 -18.61 -21.34
C LYS A 554 18.01 -17.24 -21.81
N GLN A 555 18.75 -16.61 -22.70
CA GLN A 555 18.32 -15.39 -23.36
C GLN A 555 16.87 -15.55 -23.87
N PRO A 556 16.01 -14.55 -23.65
CA PRO A 556 14.63 -14.62 -24.09
C PRO A 556 14.56 -14.89 -25.60
N ARG A 557 13.84 -15.95 -26.00
CA ARG A 557 13.43 -16.14 -27.40
C ARG A 557 12.18 -15.32 -27.65
N GLY A 558 12.30 -14.01 -27.50
CA GLY A 558 11.29 -13.05 -27.90
C GLY A 558 11.47 -12.60 -29.34
N ILE A 559 10.59 -11.74 -29.82
CA ILE A 559 10.84 -10.97 -31.06
C ILE A 559 12.15 -10.21 -30.82
N GLU A 560 13.15 -10.43 -31.69
CA GLU A 560 14.44 -9.75 -31.53
C GLU A 560 14.26 -8.25 -31.40
N PRO A 561 14.98 -7.60 -30.48
CA PRO A 561 14.91 -6.16 -30.34
C PRO A 561 15.25 -5.51 -31.67
N ARG A 562 14.35 -4.69 -32.20
CA ARG A 562 14.62 -3.87 -33.37
C ARG A 562 15.11 -2.53 -32.90
N GLU A 563 16.27 -2.12 -33.39
CA GLU A 563 16.74 -0.77 -33.20
C GLU A 563 15.87 0.18 -34.03
N LEU A 564 15.16 1.08 -33.38
CA LEU A 564 14.34 2.09 -34.02
C LEU A 564 15.24 3.32 -34.26
N THR A 565 15.50 3.67 -35.54
CA THR A 565 16.33 4.81 -35.89
C THR A 565 15.47 6.06 -35.96
N GLU A 566 15.87 7.10 -35.27
CA GLU A 566 15.16 8.38 -35.21
C GLU A 566 15.54 9.34 -36.34
N LEU A 567 14.54 10.05 -36.79
CA LEU A 567 14.66 11.02 -37.89
C LEU A 567 14.39 12.45 -37.39
N GLY A 568 15.17 12.93 -36.47
CA GLY A 568 15.09 14.31 -35.97
C GLY A 568 14.57 14.46 -34.55
N LEU A 569 15.05 15.48 -33.86
CA LEU A 569 14.76 15.81 -32.48
C LEU A 569 13.95 17.10 -32.42
N GLU A 570 12.69 17.02 -32.05
CA GLU A 570 11.91 18.17 -31.57
C GLU A 570 11.74 18.00 -30.06
N ASP A 571 12.50 18.77 -29.28
CA ASP A 571 12.48 18.65 -27.83
C ASP A 571 11.53 19.67 -27.22
N GLU A 572 10.54 19.17 -26.47
CA GLU A 572 9.80 19.95 -25.51
C GLU A 572 10.31 19.63 -24.10
N TRP A 573 10.78 20.66 -23.39
CA TRP A 573 11.10 20.56 -21.99
C TRP A 573 9.83 20.29 -21.19
N LEU A 574 9.67 19.06 -20.72
CA LEU A 574 8.67 18.75 -19.73
C LEU A 574 9.20 19.24 -18.38
N ASP A 575 8.46 20.15 -17.77
CA ASP A 575 8.78 20.65 -16.44
C ASP A 575 8.58 19.55 -15.39
N ALA A 576 9.46 18.56 -15.41
CA ALA A 576 9.48 17.41 -14.52
C ALA A 576 9.87 17.73 -13.08
N VAL A 577 10.15 18.99 -12.83
CA VAL A 577 10.38 19.53 -11.51
C VAL A 577 9.16 19.34 -10.60
N HIS A 578 8.01 18.98 -11.15
CA HIS A 578 6.73 19.01 -10.42
C HIS A 578 6.29 17.69 -9.77
N TYR A 579 6.87 16.54 -10.12
CA TYR A 579 6.36 15.27 -9.60
C TYR A 579 7.35 14.53 -8.72
N ILE A 580 6.85 13.88 -7.66
CA ILE A 580 7.58 12.88 -6.88
C ILE A 580 6.85 11.55 -6.95
N GLU A 581 7.62 10.46 -6.98
CA GLU A 581 7.08 9.12 -6.85
C GLU A 581 6.91 8.81 -5.37
N VAL A 582 5.71 8.42 -4.98
CA VAL A 582 5.36 8.08 -3.60
C VAL A 582 4.77 6.68 -3.55
N GLY A 583 5.01 6.01 -2.43
CA GLY A 583 4.46 4.69 -2.18
C GLY A 583 5.14 3.55 -2.94
N PRO A 584 4.79 2.31 -2.58
CA PRO A 584 5.38 1.11 -3.18
C PRO A 584 5.03 0.92 -4.65
N ASP A 585 3.99 1.59 -5.13
CA ASP A 585 3.50 1.48 -6.51
C ASP A 585 4.08 2.54 -7.45
N GLY A 586 4.94 3.44 -6.95
CA GLY A 586 5.48 4.54 -7.72
C GLY A 586 4.41 5.53 -8.17
N GLU A 587 3.40 5.77 -7.34
CA GLU A 587 2.40 6.81 -7.59
C GLU A 587 3.08 8.17 -7.70
N ARG A 588 2.64 9.00 -8.65
CA ARG A 588 3.20 10.32 -8.86
C ARG A 588 2.26 11.37 -8.31
N VAL A 589 2.80 12.18 -7.42
CA VAL A 589 2.10 13.33 -6.83
C VAL A 589 2.85 14.59 -7.21
N ASP A 590 2.10 15.65 -7.58
CA ASP A 590 2.70 16.97 -7.78
C ASP A 590 3.41 17.40 -6.50
N LYS A 591 4.64 17.89 -6.63
CA LYS A 591 5.44 18.31 -5.47
C LYS A 591 4.76 19.39 -4.65
N ARG A 592 4.04 20.31 -5.28
CA ARG A 592 3.33 21.38 -4.58
C ARG A 592 2.16 20.82 -3.79
N ASP A 593 1.40 19.89 -4.39
CA ASP A 593 0.31 19.22 -3.71
C ASP A 593 0.85 18.36 -2.55
N TYR A 594 1.96 17.64 -2.77
CA TYR A 594 2.61 16.86 -1.72
C TYR A 594 3.07 17.74 -0.54
N VAL A 595 3.74 18.86 -0.81
CA VAL A 595 4.16 19.82 0.23
C VAL A 595 2.95 20.43 0.91
N THR A 596 1.92 20.82 0.16
CA THR A 596 0.70 21.41 0.72
C THR A 596 -0.03 20.43 1.65
N GLU A 597 -0.16 19.17 1.25
CA GLU A 597 -0.78 18.15 2.10
C GLU A 597 0.08 17.82 3.32
N TRP A 598 1.41 17.78 3.16
CA TRP A 598 2.33 17.67 4.29
C TRP A 598 2.16 18.80 5.29
N GLU A 599 2.21 20.05 4.83
CA GLU A 599 2.04 21.23 5.68
C GLU A 599 0.69 21.23 6.39
N LYS A 600 -0.40 20.86 5.70
CA LYS A 600 -1.72 20.69 6.32
C LYS A 600 -1.71 19.61 7.40
N ALA A 601 -1.10 18.45 7.14
CA ALA A 601 -1.03 17.36 8.10
C ALA A 601 -0.27 17.78 9.37
N VAL A 602 0.87 18.45 9.22
CA VAL A 602 1.67 18.95 10.34
C VAL A 602 0.91 20.03 11.13
N VAL A 603 0.27 21.00 10.46
CA VAL A 603 -0.50 22.07 11.12
C VAL A 603 -1.72 21.51 11.84
N GLN A 604 -2.42 20.55 11.27
CA GLN A 604 -3.53 19.86 11.94
C GLN A 604 -3.05 19.03 13.14
N GLY A 605 -1.95 18.32 12.97
CA GLY A 605 -1.31 17.57 14.05
C GLY A 605 -0.85 18.46 15.20
N ALA A 606 -0.41 19.68 14.90
CA ALA A 606 0.08 20.64 15.93
C ALA A 606 -0.97 21.02 16.99
N THR A 607 -2.25 20.80 16.73
CA THR A 607 -3.34 21.03 17.70
C THR A 607 -3.72 19.79 18.49
N ALA A 608 -3.33 18.58 18.02
CA ALA A 608 -3.78 17.31 18.57
C ALA A 608 -2.61 16.45 19.09
N ASP A 609 -1.39 16.61 18.56
CA ASP A 609 -0.24 15.78 18.88
C ASP A 609 0.72 16.51 19.83
N PRO A 610 0.95 15.95 21.05
CA PRO A 610 1.85 16.56 22.03
C PRO A 610 3.31 16.64 21.56
N ILE A 611 3.75 15.75 20.64
CA ILE A 611 5.11 15.75 20.10
C ILE A 611 5.31 16.96 19.18
N ILE A 612 4.36 17.26 18.30
CA ILE A 612 4.41 18.45 17.44
C ILE A 612 4.35 19.73 18.29
N ALA A 613 3.60 19.70 19.38
CA ALA A 613 3.56 20.84 20.32
C ALA A 613 4.93 21.10 20.98
N LYS A 614 5.69 20.06 21.33
CA LYS A 614 7.09 20.18 21.82
C LYS A 614 8.00 20.84 20.78
N ILE A 615 7.92 20.42 19.51
CA ILE A 615 8.71 21.01 18.43
C ILE A 615 8.38 22.51 18.30
N LYS A 616 7.11 22.87 18.39
CA LYS A 616 6.66 24.25 18.35
C LYS A 616 7.18 25.07 19.54
N ALA A 617 7.35 24.45 20.70
CA ALA A 617 7.94 25.05 21.89
C ALA A 617 9.49 25.12 21.83
N GLY A 618 10.13 24.52 20.84
CA GLY A 618 11.58 24.50 20.69
C GLY A 618 12.27 23.43 21.55
N GLU A 619 11.56 22.43 22.03
CA GLU A 619 12.08 21.33 22.81
C GLU A 619 12.67 20.24 21.90
N SER A 620 13.70 19.53 22.38
CA SER A 620 14.28 18.38 21.67
C SER A 620 13.43 17.13 21.86
N LEU A 621 13.31 16.33 20.82
CA LEU A 621 12.64 15.03 20.84
C LEU A 621 13.61 13.90 21.19
N SER A 622 13.11 12.80 21.74
CA SER A 622 13.82 11.54 21.83
C SER A 622 13.68 10.76 20.49
N GLU A 623 14.56 9.80 20.26
CA GLU A 623 14.50 8.90 19.09
C GLU A 623 13.12 8.19 18.97
N GLU A 624 12.56 7.76 20.11
CA GLU A 624 11.24 7.12 20.16
C GLU A 624 10.09 8.07 19.78
N GLU A 625 10.21 9.36 20.18
CA GLU A 625 9.23 10.39 19.80
C GLU A 625 9.34 10.78 18.32
N GLU A 626 10.53 10.78 17.74
CA GLU A 626 10.72 11.01 16.30
C GLU A 626 10.12 9.86 15.48
N ASP A 627 10.31 8.60 15.88
CA ASP A 627 9.71 7.44 15.24
C ASP A 627 8.19 7.44 15.34
N GLN A 628 7.62 7.78 16.50
CA GLN A 628 6.17 7.89 16.68
C GLN A 628 5.59 8.99 15.80
N LEU A 629 6.27 10.12 15.69
CA LEU A 629 5.85 11.24 14.87
C LEU A 629 5.91 10.88 13.37
N ALA A 630 6.97 10.22 12.93
CA ALA A 630 7.09 9.73 11.56
C ALA A 630 5.95 8.79 11.20
N GLN A 631 5.58 7.88 12.12
CA GLN A 631 4.45 6.97 11.94
C GLN A 631 3.10 7.70 11.89
N SER A 632 2.89 8.71 12.74
CA SER A 632 1.63 9.45 12.79
C SER A 632 1.39 10.33 11.55
N LEU A 633 2.47 10.84 10.95
CA LEU A 633 2.42 11.71 9.78
C LEU A 633 2.44 10.95 8.45
N ASN A 634 2.81 9.66 8.45
CA ASN A 634 2.85 8.85 7.25
C ASN A 634 1.42 8.62 6.70
N GLN A 635 1.01 9.48 5.80
CA GLN A 635 -0.30 9.42 5.14
C GLN A 635 -0.27 8.36 4.03
N PRO A 636 -1.22 7.42 4.01
CA PRO A 636 -1.22 6.34 3.03
C PRO A 636 -1.25 6.79 1.57
N GLN A 637 -1.90 7.93 1.30
CA GLN A 637 -2.01 8.48 -0.05
C GLN A 637 -0.74 9.15 -0.54
N HIS A 638 0.06 9.72 0.38
CA HIS A 638 1.20 10.55 0.05
C HIS A 638 2.53 10.00 0.56
N TYR A 639 2.50 9.03 1.45
CA TYR A 639 3.70 8.41 2.05
C TYR A 639 4.67 9.46 2.57
N PHE A 640 4.28 10.22 3.60
CA PHE A 640 5.12 11.24 4.20
C PHE A 640 6.31 10.59 4.91
N ASN A 641 7.41 10.47 4.21
CA ASN A 641 8.68 9.99 4.72
C ASN A 641 9.80 10.95 4.37
N GLU A 642 10.91 10.80 5.05
CA GLU A 642 12.05 11.70 4.93
C GLU A 642 12.62 11.78 3.52
N ASP A 643 12.68 10.66 2.80
CA ASP A 643 13.19 10.63 1.43
C ASP A 643 12.29 11.37 0.44
N ASN A 644 10.99 11.20 0.56
CA ASN A 644 10.02 11.92 -0.27
C ASN A 644 10.00 13.42 0.07
N LEU A 645 10.13 13.76 1.36
CA LEU A 645 10.25 15.16 1.79
C LEU A 645 11.54 15.80 1.29
N ARG A 646 12.69 15.10 1.35
CA ARG A 646 13.94 15.55 0.74
C ARG A 646 13.79 15.88 -0.74
N ARG A 647 13.09 15.01 -1.49
CA ARG A 647 12.81 15.23 -2.92
C ARG A 647 11.85 16.40 -3.13
N ALA A 648 10.77 16.49 -2.34
CA ALA A 648 9.75 17.53 -2.49
C ALA A 648 10.32 18.92 -2.17
N TYR A 649 11.05 19.05 -1.07
CA TYR A 649 11.68 20.30 -0.66
C TYR A 649 13.04 20.55 -1.35
N ARG A 650 13.50 19.63 -2.19
CA ARG A 650 14.84 19.67 -2.84
C ARG A 650 15.98 19.88 -1.82
N ASN A 651 15.86 19.23 -0.69
CA ASN A 651 16.84 19.32 0.40
C ASN A 651 17.38 17.92 0.76
N PRO A 652 18.42 17.41 0.09
CA PRO A 652 18.93 16.05 0.31
C PRO A 652 19.54 15.84 1.71
N GLY A 653 19.94 16.88 2.41
CA GLY A 653 20.48 16.81 3.78
C GLY A 653 19.46 17.09 4.88
N GLY A 654 18.18 17.37 4.54
CA GLY A 654 17.15 17.63 5.51
C GLY A 654 16.69 16.36 6.23
N ASN A 655 16.31 16.50 7.50
CA ASN A 655 15.68 15.46 8.27
C ASN A 655 14.20 15.79 8.52
N LEU A 656 13.42 14.83 9.04
CA LEU A 656 12.00 14.99 9.30
C LEU A 656 11.70 16.21 10.18
N LEU A 657 12.53 16.44 11.19
CA LEU A 657 12.36 17.57 12.11
C LEU A 657 12.52 18.94 11.41
N ASP A 658 13.44 19.04 10.44
CA ASP A 658 13.63 20.25 9.63
C ASP A 658 12.38 20.54 8.79
N PHE A 659 11.79 19.52 8.20
CA PHE A 659 10.58 19.65 7.38
C PHE A 659 9.34 19.98 8.22
N ILE A 660 9.26 19.48 9.44
CA ILE A 660 8.19 19.86 10.39
C ILE A 660 8.35 21.30 10.83
N LYS A 661 9.55 21.74 11.19
CA LYS A 661 9.82 23.14 11.54
C LYS A 661 9.49 24.09 10.38
N ALA A 662 9.77 23.67 9.15
CA ALA A 662 9.42 24.44 7.96
C ALA A 662 7.89 24.53 7.77
N ALA A 663 7.17 23.41 7.89
CA ALA A 663 5.71 23.37 7.80
C ALA A 663 5.03 24.23 8.88
N LEU A 664 5.63 24.33 10.07
CA LEU A 664 5.17 25.20 11.16
C LEU A 664 5.60 26.67 10.98
N GLY A 665 6.34 27.00 9.92
CA GLY A 665 6.86 28.34 9.67
C GLY A 665 7.98 28.81 10.62
N LEU A 666 8.60 27.87 11.35
CA LEU A 666 9.67 28.17 12.30
C LEU A 666 11.03 28.33 11.62
N VAL A 667 11.22 27.66 10.47
CA VAL A 667 12.45 27.68 9.67
C VAL A 667 12.07 27.78 8.20
N LYS A 668 12.79 28.58 7.41
CA LYS A 668 12.67 28.57 5.96
C LYS A 668 13.69 27.59 5.37
N ILE A 669 13.21 26.56 4.69
CA ILE A 669 14.08 25.65 3.94
C ILE A 669 14.63 26.41 2.73
N LYS A 670 15.97 26.51 2.65
CA LYS A 670 16.66 27.15 1.54
C LYS A 670 16.62 26.22 0.32
N SER A 671 16.43 26.79 -0.85
CA SER A 671 16.56 26.04 -2.10
C SER A 671 17.99 25.48 -2.28
N ARG A 672 18.16 24.53 -3.19
CA ARG A 672 19.49 24.01 -3.53
C ARG A 672 20.38 25.15 -4.02
N GLU A 673 19.83 26.03 -4.83
CA GLU A 673 20.50 27.21 -5.37
C GLU A 673 20.98 28.15 -4.26
N GLU A 674 20.13 28.44 -3.27
CA GLU A 674 20.46 29.26 -2.11
C GLU A 674 21.58 28.62 -1.28
N ARG A 675 21.53 27.29 -1.04
CA ARG A 675 22.58 26.58 -0.29
C ARG A 675 23.90 26.53 -1.03
N VAL A 676 23.88 26.23 -2.33
CA VAL A 676 25.08 26.24 -3.16
C VAL A 676 25.70 27.63 -3.22
N GLU A 677 24.90 28.69 -3.29
CA GLU A 677 25.39 30.06 -3.28
C GLU A 677 26.06 30.42 -1.95
N GLU A 678 25.47 30.04 -0.82
CA GLU A 678 26.06 30.24 0.50
C GLU A 678 27.36 29.45 0.68
N ASN A 679 27.33 28.18 0.33
CA ASN A 679 28.54 27.33 0.39
C ASN A 679 29.64 27.88 -0.49
N PHE A 680 29.29 28.36 -1.69
CA PHE A 680 30.25 28.96 -2.62
C PHE A 680 30.88 30.25 -2.05
N ARG A 681 30.06 31.13 -1.46
CA ARG A 681 30.58 32.33 -0.80
C ARG A 681 31.48 32.00 0.37
N ALA A 682 31.11 31.07 1.24
CA ALA A 682 31.91 30.61 2.35
C ALA A 682 33.25 30.00 1.87
N TRP A 683 33.19 29.16 0.82
CA TRP A 683 34.36 28.55 0.21
C TRP A 683 35.29 29.59 -0.44
N LEU A 684 34.73 30.58 -1.18
CA LEU A 684 35.55 31.66 -1.75
C LEU A 684 36.31 32.48 -0.69
N VAL A 685 35.64 32.79 0.42
CA VAL A 685 36.31 33.55 1.54
C VAL A 685 37.47 32.75 2.10
N ALA A 686 37.40 31.43 2.15
CA ALA A 686 38.45 30.56 2.68
C ALA A 686 39.67 30.42 1.72
N LYS A 687 39.53 30.79 0.42
CA LYS A 687 40.51 30.47 -0.63
C LYS A 687 41.42 31.61 -1.04
N ASN A 688 41.23 32.81 -0.59
CA ASN A 688 42.08 33.97 -0.89
C ASN A 688 42.36 34.17 -2.41
N LEU A 689 41.33 34.10 -3.23
CA LEU A 689 41.39 34.15 -4.69
C LEU A 689 41.33 35.59 -5.22
N THR A 690 41.90 35.80 -6.43
CA THR A 690 41.73 37.09 -7.11
C THR A 690 40.26 37.27 -7.60
N PRO A 691 39.80 38.51 -7.83
CA PRO A 691 38.45 38.75 -8.35
C PRO A 691 38.16 38.02 -9.66
N GLU A 692 39.15 37.92 -10.55
CA GLU A 692 39.05 37.22 -11.84
C GLU A 692 38.92 35.72 -11.65
N GLN A 693 39.69 35.13 -10.73
CA GLN A 693 39.58 33.73 -10.34
C GLN A 693 38.19 33.41 -9.76
N ALA A 694 37.71 34.27 -8.86
CA ALA A 694 36.38 34.08 -8.25
C ALA A 694 35.24 34.18 -9.27
N GLN A 695 35.35 35.12 -10.23
CA GLN A 695 34.37 35.25 -11.30
C GLN A 695 34.38 34.03 -12.23
N TYR A 696 35.54 33.53 -12.57
CA TYR A 696 35.66 32.30 -13.38
C TYR A 696 35.03 31.09 -12.65
N LEU A 697 35.37 30.90 -11.37
CA LEU A 697 34.78 29.78 -10.60
C LEU A 697 33.30 29.92 -10.36
N SER A 698 32.75 31.12 -10.42
CA SER A 698 31.28 31.35 -10.43
C SER A 698 30.61 30.77 -11.69
N LEU A 699 31.26 30.86 -12.85
CA LEU A 699 30.79 30.21 -14.08
C LEU A 699 30.78 28.68 -13.93
N ILE A 700 31.86 28.13 -13.35
CA ILE A 700 32.00 26.70 -13.06
C ILE A 700 30.87 26.22 -12.11
N LYS A 701 30.64 26.95 -11.00
CA LYS A 701 29.55 26.69 -10.05
C LYS A 701 28.18 26.69 -10.75
N ASN A 702 27.92 27.69 -11.58
CA ASN A 702 26.64 27.81 -12.29
C ASN A 702 26.41 26.60 -13.23
N ARG A 703 27.47 26.13 -13.91
CA ARG A 703 27.39 24.90 -14.69
C ARG A 703 27.10 23.67 -13.83
N GLY A 704 27.75 23.59 -12.68
CA GLY A 704 27.52 22.52 -11.68
C GLY A 704 26.13 22.51 -11.10
N LEU A 705 25.50 23.68 -10.92
CA LEU A 705 24.09 23.77 -10.50
C LEU A 705 23.16 23.09 -11.48
N VAL A 706 23.41 23.24 -12.79
CA VAL A 706 22.60 22.64 -13.85
C VAL A 706 22.84 21.13 -13.95
N LYS A 707 24.12 20.69 -13.94
CA LYS A 707 24.51 19.28 -14.19
C LYS A 707 24.61 18.40 -12.92
N GLY A 708 24.59 19.00 -11.73
CA GLY A 708 24.83 18.28 -10.47
C GLY A 708 26.31 18.22 -10.07
N LYS A 709 27.22 18.10 -11.03
CA LYS A 709 28.69 18.16 -10.85
C LYS A 709 29.34 18.71 -12.11
N VAL A 710 30.59 19.17 -12.01
CA VAL A 710 31.37 19.70 -13.15
C VAL A 710 32.63 18.86 -13.33
N SER A 711 32.97 18.57 -14.58
CA SER A 711 34.21 17.90 -15.02
C SER A 711 35.04 18.78 -15.95
N LEU A 712 36.28 18.42 -16.19
CA LEU A 712 37.11 19.14 -17.18
C LEU A 712 36.51 19.12 -18.58
N ASP A 713 35.81 18.05 -18.96
CA ASP A 713 35.14 17.93 -20.24
C ASP A 713 34.06 19.00 -20.44
N ASP A 714 33.42 19.45 -19.38
CA ASP A 714 32.42 20.52 -19.42
C ASP A 714 33.00 21.87 -19.86
N LEU A 715 34.30 22.08 -19.71
CA LEU A 715 34.95 23.30 -20.17
C LEU A 715 35.13 23.35 -21.68
N PHE A 716 35.13 22.20 -22.33
CA PHE A 716 35.22 22.04 -23.79
C PHE A 716 33.87 21.93 -24.46
N ALA A 717 32.79 21.89 -23.66
CA ALA A 717 31.40 21.83 -24.14
C ALA A 717 30.70 23.20 -24.02
N PRO A 718 29.75 23.55 -24.94
CA PRO A 718 28.95 24.75 -24.79
C PRO A 718 28.10 24.76 -23.47
N PRO A 719 27.86 25.92 -22.88
CA PRO A 719 28.29 27.25 -23.30
C PRO A 719 29.72 27.63 -22.96
N LEU A 720 30.43 26.83 -22.14
CA LEU A 720 31.75 27.17 -21.61
C LEU A 720 32.86 27.21 -22.72
N SER A 721 32.74 26.33 -23.73
CA SER A 721 33.67 26.33 -24.84
C SER A 721 33.56 27.60 -25.70
N ILE A 722 32.35 28.18 -25.85
CA ILE A 722 32.13 29.44 -26.55
C ILE A 722 32.84 30.60 -25.85
N LEU A 723 32.93 30.54 -24.54
CA LEU A 723 33.62 31.52 -23.67
C LEU A 723 35.11 31.25 -23.57
N ASN A 724 35.65 30.23 -24.25
CA ASN A 724 37.04 29.79 -24.15
C ASN A 724 37.46 29.45 -22.74
N ALA A 725 36.50 28.91 -21.96
CA ALA A 725 36.65 28.70 -20.51
C ALA A 725 37.83 27.79 -20.15
N ALA A 726 38.10 26.76 -20.95
CA ALA A 726 39.24 25.87 -20.72
C ALA A 726 40.58 26.59 -20.70
N ASN A 727 40.84 27.43 -21.71
CA ASN A 727 42.09 28.17 -21.78
C ASN A 727 42.22 29.24 -20.70
N ILE A 728 41.13 29.97 -20.43
CA ILE A 728 41.07 30.96 -19.33
C ILE A 728 41.33 30.29 -17.98
N GLY A 729 40.72 29.11 -17.74
CA GLY A 729 40.92 28.38 -16.51
C GLY A 729 42.38 27.90 -16.33
N ILE A 730 43.00 27.43 -17.40
CA ILE A 730 44.40 27.00 -17.39
C ILE A 730 45.35 28.22 -17.15
N GLU A 731 45.05 29.38 -17.72
CA GLU A 731 45.80 30.60 -17.46
C GLU A 731 45.69 31.06 -15.99
N LEU A 732 44.52 30.98 -15.40
CA LEU A 732 44.23 31.46 -14.05
C LEU A 732 44.75 30.50 -12.95
N PHE A 733 44.76 29.19 -13.18
CA PHE A 733 45.01 28.19 -12.14
C PHE A 733 46.08 27.16 -12.50
N GLY A 734 46.50 27.07 -13.78
CA GLY A 734 47.26 25.93 -14.31
C GLY A 734 46.37 24.67 -14.42
N GLU A 735 46.76 23.69 -15.25
CA GLU A 735 45.95 22.46 -15.48
C GLU A 735 45.62 21.70 -14.17
N GLN A 736 46.66 21.46 -13.34
CA GLN A 736 46.46 20.74 -12.08
C GLN A 736 45.68 21.56 -11.05
N GLY A 737 45.89 22.87 -10.98
CA GLY A 737 45.17 23.76 -10.07
C GLY A 737 43.69 23.87 -10.40
N LEU A 738 43.37 23.94 -11.70
CA LEU A 738 42.00 23.97 -12.19
C LEU A 738 41.22 22.69 -11.81
N GLN A 739 41.84 21.52 -12.02
CA GLN A 739 41.22 20.24 -11.61
C GLN A 739 40.94 20.20 -10.11
N VAL A 740 41.92 20.63 -9.28
CA VAL A 740 41.73 20.68 -7.82
C VAL A 740 40.58 21.61 -7.43
N MET A 741 40.48 22.79 -8.05
CA MET A 741 39.37 23.73 -7.76
C MET A 741 38.00 23.13 -8.14
N MET A 742 37.94 22.44 -9.26
CA MET A 742 36.69 21.78 -9.69
C MET A 742 36.28 20.63 -8.79
N ASP A 743 37.25 19.81 -8.36
CA ASP A 743 36.98 18.71 -7.42
C ASP A 743 36.49 19.24 -6.06
N GLU A 744 37.09 20.32 -5.57
CA GLU A 744 36.64 20.98 -4.35
C GLU A 744 35.25 21.62 -4.50
N ILE A 745 34.95 22.25 -5.62
CA ILE A 745 33.61 22.77 -5.89
C ILE A 745 32.57 21.63 -5.88
N ASN A 746 32.86 20.51 -6.53
CA ASN A 746 31.99 19.34 -6.51
C ASN A 746 31.77 18.79 -5.09
N GLN A 747 32.81 18.71 -4.27
CA GLN A 747 32.73 18.11 -2.94
C GLN A 747 32.21 19.06 -1.87
N SER A 748 32.55 20.35 -1.93
CA SER A 748 32.24 21.29 -0.84
C SER A 748 31.14 22.28 -1.16
N VAL A 749 30.85 22.53 -2.45
CA VAL A 749 29.89 23.54 -2.87
C VAL A 749 28.63 22.87 -3.46
N LEU A 750 28.79 21.95 -4.40
CA LEU A 750 27.67 21.34 -5.15
C LEU A 750 27.07 20.12 -4.44
N ALA A 751 27.76 19.56 -3.46
CA ALA A 751 27.27 18.45 -2.65
C ALA A 751 26.14 18.84 -1.67
N ALA A 752 25.72 20.11 -1.70
CA ALA A 752 24.71 20.67 -0.79
C ALA A 752 23.27 20.26 -1.13
#